data_3578d5f35d1366337f7683e77f15adbf
#
_entry.id   3578d5f35d1366337f7683e77f15adbf
#
_cell.length_a   1.000
_cell.length_b   1.000
_cell.length_c   1.000
_cell.angle_alpha   90.00
_cell.angle_beta   90.00
_cell.angle_gamma   90.00
#
_symmetry.space_group_name_H-M   'P 1'
#
loop_
_entity.id
_entity.type
_entity.pdbx_description
1 polymer ?
#
loop_
_entity_poly.entity_id
_entity_poly.type
_entity_poly.pdbx_seq_one_letter_code
_entity_poly.pdbx_strand_id
1 'polypeptide(L)'
;MPDTHIMTAQDVPAAAGTTQPRDMVEAGVRDAGQPVGLLDGIERPSQLVGMDDAVLAQLAGEVRQRIIDVVSRNGGHLAPSLGVVELTLALLSTFNLEEDKLVWDVGHQAYAHKLLTGRARQFHTLRSFGGISGFPRMAESPYDHFGVGHSSTSISAALGMALARDLSELKHHVIAVIGDGSLTAGEAFEGLNLAGHMGRRLIVVLNDNEMSISPNVGALSLFLSRTLSRRWVRQTRKEVLNFLRSIPRIGQKLAVYAMRGEWSFKSFFTPGMLFEAFRFNYIGPVDGHDLPSLRRHLQMAAAVEDGPVLLHVRTQKGKGYAPAEKNPTLYHGVGLFTPETGQPVPSTAKVPSFTGVFSKTLVELAEKDERVIAITAAMPEGTGTDSFRQRFPDRFVDVGICEQHAVTFAAGLASQGYRPALAIYSTFLQRSYDQVVHDVCIQNLPVTLCVDRAGLVGEDGATHHGAFDIAYLRHIPQMSLLAPRNEDMLRHCLLTSLNHDGPCALRYPRGAGFGVPFEGLPRLLTPGRGELLQDGENIAIIAVGNRAHPALEAAAQAEQTLGFRPLVFDPVWLKPLPEEQLASIARRFDRILFVEEGVLAGGFSSAVLEFYADKGLLRGQRIKRLGLPDSFVEHGSQLRLRELVGLRTKNIAAAIVELAGQK
;
A
#
# COMPACT_ATOMS: atom_id res chain seq x y z
N MET A 1 -12.33 -24.62 6.94
CA MET A 1 -11.55 -23.73 6.06
C MET A 1 -10.12 -24.20 6.15
N PRO A 2 -9.39 -24.42 5.05
CA PRO A 2 -7.96 -24.72 5.16
C PRO A 2 -7.23 -23.49 5.69
N ASP A 3 -6.39 -23.71 6.70
CA ASP A 3 -5.55 -22.69 7.29
C ASP A 3 -4.70 -22.01 6.21
N THR A 4 -4.85 -20.70 6.05
CA THR A 4 -3.97 -19.89 5.22
C THR A 4 -2.62 -19.82 5.92
N HIS A 5 -1.69 -20.71 5.57
CA HIS A 5 -0.36 -20.70 6.12
C HIS A 5 0.41 -19.44 5.68
N ILE A 6 0.74 -18.61 6.65
CA ILE A 6 1.77 -17.58 6.48
C ILE A 6 3.08 -18.21 6.97
N MET A 7 4.11 -18.26 6.12
CA MET A 7 5.42 -18.77 6.52
C MET A 7 5.98 -17.91 7.64
N THR A 8 6.23 -18.52 8.79
CA THR A 8 6.76 -17.87 10.00
C THR A 8 8.19 -18.31 10.28
N ALA A 9 8.83 -17.69 11.25
CA ALA A 9 10.18 -18.05 11.68
C ALA A 9 10.32 -19.51 12.14
N GLN A 10 9.21 -20.21 12.42
CA GLN A 10 9.20 -21.61 12.85
C GLN A 10 9.28 -22.61 11.67
N ASP A 11 9.00 -22.14 10.45
CA ASP A 11 8.97 -23.00 9.25
C ASP A 11 10.35 -23.18 8.60
N VAL A 12 11.43 -22.66 9.22
CA VAL A 12 12.79 -22.70 8.67
C VAL A 12 13.60 -23.80 9.37
N PRO A 13 14.13 -24.82 8.65
CA PRO A 13 15.10 -25.75 9.25
C PRO A 13 16.35 -25.00 9.69
N ALA A 14 16.83 -25.27 10.90
CA ALA A 14 18.02 -24.67 11.47
C ALA A 14 19.28 -24.94 10.63
N ALA A 15 19.70 -23.96 9.83
CA ALA A 15 20.98 -23.96 9.15
C ALA A 15 22.00 -23.16 9.96
N ALA A 16 23.07 -23.82 10.38
CA ALA A 16 24.15 -23.25 11.18
C ALA A 16 24.95 -22.18 10.41
N GLY A 17 25.11 -21.01 11.02
CA GLY A 17 26.28 -20.17 11.04
C GLY A 17 26.73 -19.43 9.80
N THR A 18 26.48 -18.14 9.74
CA THR A 18 27.47 -17.04 9.63
C THR A 18 26.72 -15.70 9.66
N THR A 19 26.85 -14.96 10.76
CA THR A 19 26.28 -13.63 11.01
C THR A 19 27.04 -12.57 10.22
N GLN A 20 26.34 -11.73 9.45
CA GLN A 20 26.81 -10.45 8.92
C GLN A 20 26.23 -9.27 9.68
N PRO A 21 26.90 -8.08 9.74
CA PRO A 21 26.79 -7.09 10.82
C PRO A 21 25.50 -6.25 10.93
N ARG A 22 24.39 -6.65 10.30
CA ARG A 22 23.09 -5.97 10.44
C ARG A 22 22.01 -6.81 11.13
N ASP A 23 22.27 -8.09 11.42
CA ASP A 23 21.33 -8.98 12.12
C ASP A 23 21.54 -8.98 13.65
N MET A 24 22.52 -8.22 14.14
CA MET A 24 22.76 -7.99 15.54
C MET A 24 22.28 -6.59 15.95
N VAL A 25 20.97 -6.37 15.97
CA VAL A 25 20.45 -5.51 17.03
C VAL A 25 20.25 -6.43 18.22
N GLU A 26 21.31 -6.54 19.02
CA GLU A 26 21.19 -7.07 20.37
C GLU A 26 19.98 -6.42 21.03
N ALA A 27 19.12 -7.24 21.62
CA ALA A 27 18.09 -6.79 22.53
C ALA A 27 18.80 -5.93 23.57
N GLY A 28 18.71 -4.60 23.42
CA GLY A 28 19.27 -3.66 24.37
C GLY A 28 18.68 -4.01 25.72
N VAL A 29 19.52 -4.57 26.57
CA VAL A 29 19.25 -4.74 28.00
C VAL A 29 18.79 -3.37 28.47
N ARG A 30 17.53 -3.25 28.87
CA ARG A 30 17.03 -2.04 29.53
C ARG A 30 17.94 -1.80 30.71
N ASP A 31 18.48 -0.62 30.76
CA ASP A 31 19.20 -0.15 31.95
C ASP A 31 18.25 -0.33 33.16
N ALA A 32 18.67 -1.13 34.13
CA ALA A 32 17.88 -1.49 35.31
C ALA A 32 17.74 -0.28 36.25
N GLY A 33 17.10 0.81 35.77
CA GLY A 33 16.98 2.05 36.53
C GLY A 33 16.03 3.10 35.93
N GLN A 34 15.50 2.88 34.73
CA GLN A 34 14.48 3.81 34.23
C GLN A 34 13.12 3.49 34.87
N PRO A 35 12.37 4.51 35.32
CA PRO A 35 11.03 4.31 35.87
C PRO A 35 10.14 3.62 34.81
N VAL A 36 9.47 2.56 35.24
CA VAL A 36 8.47 1.86 34.40
C VAL A 36 7.35 2.86 34.10
N GLY A 37 7.23 3.28 32.83
CA GLY A 37 6.17 4.21 32.40
C GLY A 37 4.79 3.56 32.50
N LEU A 38 3.73 4.37 32.49
CA LEU A 38 2.34 3.90 32.48
C LEU A 38 2.08 2.93 31.33
N LEU A 39 2.63 3.22 30.14
CA LEU A 39 2.49 2.39 28.94
C LEU A 39 2.96 0.95 29.12
N ASP A 40 4.04 0.74 29.87
CA ASP A 40 4.60 -0.61 30.07
C ASP A 40 3.72 -1.49 30.97
N GLY A 41 2.78 -0.88 31.72
CA GLY A 41 1.78 -1.56 32.55
C GLY A 41 0.48 -1.91 31.79
N ILE A 42 0.30 -1.43 30.55
CA ILE A 42 -0.91 -1.70 29.76
C ILE A 42 -0.74 -3.03 29.00
N GLU A 43 -1.39 -4.06 29.48
CA GLU A 43 -1.41 -5.39 28.85
C GLU A 43 -2.72 -5.66 28.07
N ARG A 44 -3.82 -4.96 28.46
CA ARG A 44 -5.15 -5.12 27.84
C ARG A 44 -5.81 -3.76 27.69
N PRO A 45 -6.56 -3.53 26.58
CA PRO A 45 -7.26 -2.27 26.36
C PRO A 45 -8.35 -1.99 27.43
N SER A 46 -8.94 -3.01 28.04
CA SER A 46 -9.91 -2.86 29.13
C SER A 46 -9.36 -2.11 30.35
N GLN A 47 -8.05 -2.07 30.56
CA GLN A 47 -7.41 -1.28 31.61
C GLN A 47 -7.53 0.25 31.39
N LEU A 48 -7.84 0.69 30.17
CA LEU A 48 -8.02 2.10 29.83
C LEU A 48 -9.45 2.59 30.13
N VAL A 49 -10.41 1.68 30.23
CA VAL A 49 -11.80 2.03 30.50
C VAL A 49 -11.92 2.65 31.90
N GLY A 50 -12.49 3.85 31.95
CA GLY A 50 -12.68 4.58 33.22
C GLY A 50 -11.43 5.29 33.75
N MET A 51 -10.28 5.27 33.06
CA MET A 51 -9.14 6.10 33.45
C MET A 51 -9.46 7.58 33.37
N ASP A 52 -8.86 8.37 34.27
CA ASP A 52 -8.98 9.82 34.27
C ASP A 52 -8.30 10.46 33.06
N ASP A 53 -8.87 11.55 32.55
CA ASP A 53 -8.35 12.27 31.38
C ASP A 53 -6.89 12.76 31.58
N ALA A 54 -6.50 13.12 32.81
CA ALA A 54 -5.12 13.52 33.12
C ALA A 54 -4.12 12.35 32.94
N VAL A 55 -4.50 11.13 33.38
CA VAL A 55 -3.68 9.92 33.22
C VAL A 55 -3.59 9.53 31.74
N LEU A 56 -4.71 9.59 31.01
CA LEU A 56 -4.73 9.34 29.59
C LEU A 56 -3.89 10.36 28.80
N ALA A 57 -3.86 11.62 29.20
CA ALA A 57 -3.02 12.65 28.59
C ALA A 57 -1.52 12.39 28.82
N GLN A 58 -1.12 11.93 30.01
CA GLN A 58 0.24 11.47 30.26
C GLN A 58 0.59 10.26 29.38
N LEU A 59 -0.30 9.27 29.31
CA LEU A 59 -0.13 8.06 28.50
C LEU A 59 0.00 8.41 26.99
N ALA A 60 -0.73 9.44 26.51
CA ALA A 60 -0.58 9.95 25.14
C ALA A 60 0.86 10.41 24.85
N GLY A 61 1.49 11.10 25.81
CA GLY A 61 2.91 11.49 25.73
C GLY A 61 3.85 10.30 25.60
N GLU A 62 3.67 9.28 26.45
CA GLU A 62 4.50 8.06 26.44
C GLU A 62 4.33 7.24 25.14
N VAL A 63 3.08 7.09 24.65
CA VAL A 63 2.77 6.43 23.38
C VAL A 63 3.45 7.14 22.22
N ARG A 64 3.32 8.48 22.15
CA ARG A 64 3.92 9.30 21.11
C ARG A 64 5.43 9.16 21.08
N GLN A 65 6.09 9.26 22.24
CA GLN A 65 7.54 9.12 22.35
C GLN A 65 7.99 7.72 21.91
N ARG A 66 7.29 6.65 22.35
CA ARG A 66 7.60 5.27 21.95
C ARG A 66 7.49 5.06 20.45
N ILE A 67 6.49 5.66 19.80
CA ILE A 67 6.33 5.60 18.34
C ILE A 67 7.51 6.29 17.65
N ILE A 68 7.90 7.49 18.08
CA ILE A 68 9.03 8.24 17.50
C ILE A 68 10.32 7.43 17.64
N ASP A 69 10.61 6.92 18.83
CA ASP A 69 11.84 6.19 19.13
C ASP A 69 11.99 4.90 18.30
N VAL A 70 10.90 4.15 18.13
CA VAL A 70 10.96 2.90 17.38
C VAL A 70 10.97 3.16 15.87
N VAL A 71 10.11 4.05 15.37
CA VAL A 71 10.04 4.34 13.93
C VAL A 71 11.32 5.02 13.43
N SER A 72 12.01 5.79 14.25
CA SER A 72 13.31 6.38 13.86
C SER A 72 14.37 5.33 13.52
N ARG A 73 14.30 4.15 14.16
CA ARG A 73 15.25 3.03 13.98
C ARG A 73 14.78 1.97 12.98
N ASN A 74 13.48 1.74 12.88
CA ASN A 74 12.91 0.67 12.04
C ASN A 74 12.31 1.19 10.74
N GLY A 75 12.05 2.50 10.65
CA GLY A 75 11.18 3.07 9.63
C GLY A 75 9.71 2.75 9.89
N GLY A 76 8.82 3.35 9.12
CA GLY A 76 7.38 3.07 9.21
C GLY A 76 6.50 4.30 9.06
N HIS A 77 5.22 4.17 9.43
CA HIS A 77 4.19 5.20 9.26
C HIS A 77 4.13 6.12 10.49
N LEU A 78 4.98 7.16 10.49
CA LEU A 78 5.12 8.05 11.67
C LEU A 78 3.98 9.06 11.76
N ALA A 79 3.86 9.94 10.77
CA ALA A 79 2.92 11.06 10.83
C ALA A 79 1.44 10.63 10.97
N PRO A 80 0.95 9.59 10.25
CA PRO A 80 -0.39 9.07 10.45
C PRO A 80 -0.64 8.56 11.88
N SER A 81 0.32 7.81 12.43
CA SER A 81 0.20 7.23 13.78
C SER A 81 0.23 8.29 14.88
N LEU A 82 1.07 9.32 14.76
CA LEU A 82 1.11 10.43 15.70
C LEU A 82 -0.17 11.26 15.69
N GLY A 83 -0.82 11.39 14.53
CA GLY A 83 -2.05 12.16 14.35
C GLY A 83 -3.27 11.58 15.06
N VAL A 84 -3.26 10.31 15.45
CA VAL A 84 -4.43 9.63 16.03
C VAL A 84 -4.18 9.06 17.43
N VAL A 85 -3.18 9.53 18.15
CA VAL A 85 -2.87 9.04 19.51
C VAL A 85 -4.03 9.30 20.45
N GLU A 86 -4.53 10.53 20.52
CA GLU A 86 -5.66 10.91 21.36
C GLU A 86 -6.95 10.21 20.92
N LEU A 87 -7.20 10.11 19.61
CA LEU A 87 -8.35 9.39 19.07
C LEU A 87 -8.32 7.91 19.47
N THR A 88 -7.14 7.26 19.40
CA THR A 88 -6.97 5.87 19.81
C THR A 88 -7.25 5.68 21.30
N LEU A 89 -6.70 6.55 22.14
CA LEU A 89 -6.97 6.52 23.59
C LEU A 89 -8.46 6.75 23.91
N ALA A 90 -9.09 7.69 23.23
CA ALA A 90 -10.52 7.95 23.40
C ALA A 90 -11.36 6.73 23.02
N LEU A 91 -11.05 6.07 21.90
CA LEU A 91 -11.72 4.85 21.47
C LEU A 91 -11.56 3.72 22.52
N LEU A 92 -10.31 3.43 22.92
CA LEU A 92 -10.00 2.32 23.82
C LEU A 92 -10.43 2.58 25.27
N SER A 93 -10.62 3.83 25.68
CA SER A 93 -11.16 4.19 27.01
C SER A 93 -12.69 4.29 27.04
N THR A 94 -13.33 4.34 25.87
CA THR A 94 -14.81 4.42 25.75
C THR A 94 -15.43 3.05 25.47
N PHE A 95 -14.78 2.24 24.62
CA PHE A 95 -15.28 0.93 24.19
C PHE A 95 -14.46 -0.21 24.80
N ASN A 96 -15.15 -1.28 25.17
CA ASN A 96 -14.50 -2.49 25.68
C ASN A 96 -14.19 -3.45 24.52
N LEU A 97 -12.97 -3.48 24.03
CA LEU A 97 -12.58 -4.35 22.91
C LEU A 97 -12.57 -5.85 23.22
N GLU A 98 -12.84 -6.27 24.46
CA GLU A 98 -13.13 -7.69 24.76
C GLU A 98 -14.47 -8.11 24.13
N GLU A 99 -15.40 -7.16 23.98
CA GLU A 99 -16.73 -7.35 23.39
C GLU A 99 -16.90 -6.59 22.09
N ASP A 100 -16.62 -5.26 22.10
CA ASP A 100 -16.79 -4.35 20.97
C ASP A 100 -15.78 -4.63 19.85
N LYS A 101 -16.14 -4.30 18.62
CA LYS A 101 -15.29 -4.54 17.44
C LYS A 101 -14.81 -3.21 16.85
N LEU A 102 -13.50 -3.08 16.68
CA LEU A 102 -12.85 -1.94 16.07
C LEU A 102 -12.12 -2.36 14.79
N VAL A 103 -12.45 -1.70 13.67
CA VAL A 103 -11.83 -1.91 12.36
C VAL A 103 -11.15 -0.64 11.91
N TRP A 104 -9.83 -0.69 11.75
CA TRP A 104 -9.05 0.39 11.17
C TRP A 104 -9.08 0.30 9.64
N ASP A 105 -9.23 1.44 8.96
CA ASP A 105 -9.01 1.50 7.51
C ASP A 105 -7.53 1.65 7.20
N VAL A 106 -6.99 0.95 6.21
CA VAL A 106 -5.56 0.85 5.91
C VAL A 106 -4.75 0.27 7.08
N GLY A 107 -4.87 0.85 8.27
CA GLY A 107 -4.14 0.45 9.47
C GLY A 107 -2.72 1.02 9.61
N HIS A 108 -2.27 1.88 8.70
CA HIS A 108 -0.98 2.58 8.77
C HIS A 108 -0.89 3.57 9.96
N GLN A 109 -2.02 3.95 10.53
CA GLN A 109 -2.14 4.80 11.72
C GLN A 109 -2.27 4.01 13.04
N ALA A 110 -2.23 2.68 13.02
CA ALA A 110 -2.58 1.83 14.16
C ALA A 110 -1.45 1.54 15.14
N TYR A 111 -0.35 2.29 15.15
CA TYR A 111 0.76 2.02 16.08
C TYR A 111 0.39 2.29 17.55
N ALA A 112 -0.39 3.34 17.82
CA ALA A 112 -0.94 3.57 19.15
C ALA A 112 -1.86 2.42 19.59
N HIS A 113 -2.70 1.90 18.68
CA HIS A 113 -3.53 0.73 18.95
C HIS A 113 -2.70 -0.51 19.33
N LYS A 114 -1.62 -0.79 18.59
CA LYS A 114 -0.72 -1.91 18.92
C LYS A 114 -0.08 -1.75 20.30
N LEU A 115 0.41 -0.57 20.63
CA LEU A 115 1.00 -0.28 21.93
C LEU A 115 0.02 -0.49 23.08
N LEU A 116 -1.23 -0.03 22.91
CA LEU A 116 -2.27 -0.02 23.94
C LEU A 116 -3.07 -1.33 24.03
N THR A 117 -2.75 -2.30 23.17
CA THR A 117 -3.36 -3.64 23.15
C THR A 117 -2.34 -4.74 23.49
N GLY A 118 -1.42 -4.46 24.44
CA GLY A 118 -0.51 -5.43 25.05
C GLY A 118 0.80 -5.67 24.29
N ARG A 119 1.08 -4.93 23.21
CA ARG A 119 2.30 -5.12 22.40
C ARG A 119 3.43 -4.11 22.70
N ALA A 120 3.31 -3.30 23.75
CA ALA A 120 4.27 -2.27 24.09
C ALA A 120 5.70 -2.81 24.31
N ARG A 121 5.82 -3.97 24.98
CA ARG A 121 7.13 -4.61 25.26
C ARG A 121 7.82 -5.12 24.01
N GLN A 122 7.06 -5.56 22.99
CA GLN A 122 7.57 -6.12 21.74
C GLN A 122 7.66 -5.05 20.64
N PHE A 123 7.20 -3.84 20.89
CA PHE A 123 7.05 -2.81 19.84
C PHE A 123 8.37 -2.42 19.17
N HIS A 124 9.51 -2.64 19.82
CA HIS A 124 10.85 -2.48 19.23
C HIS A 124 11.09 -3.39 18.03
N THR A 125 10.32 -4.48 17.86
CA THR A 125 10.39 -5.41 16.72
C THR A 125 9.47 -5.01 15.56
N LEU A 126 8.84 -3.84 15.63
CA LEU A 126 7.92 -3.37 14.59
C LEU A 126 8.54 -3.47 13.19
N ARG A 127 7.84 -4.13 12.25
CA ARG A 127 8.25 -4.34 10.85
C ARG A 127 9.52 -5.20 10.65
N SER A 128 10.06 -5.78 11.72
CA SER A 128 11.17 -6.72 11.65
C SER A 128 10.67 -8.14 11.41
N PHE A 129 11.46 -8.96 10.75
CA PHE A 129 11.12 -10.38 10.49
C PHE A 129 10.86 -11.12 11.81
N GLY A 130 9.72 -11.81 11.88
CA GLY A 130 9.29 -12.52 13.10
C GLY A 130 8.83 -11.60 14.23
N GLY A 131 8.75 -10.29 14.01
CA GLY A 131 8.28 -9.30 14.97
C GLY A 131 6.87 -8.80 14.67
N ILE A 132 6.53 -7.62 15.22
CA ILE A 132 5.23 -7.00 15.06
C ILE A 132 5.06 -6.46 13.63
N SER A 133 3.93 -6.80 13.00
CA SER A 133 3.53 -6.29 11.67
C SER A 133 3.31 -4.77 11.68
N GLY A 134 3.53 -4.13 10.54
CA GLY A 134 3.24 -2.69 10.34
C GLY A 134 1.75 -2.34 10.30
N PHE A 135 0.87 -3.35 10.15
CA PHE A 135 -0.58 -3.19 10.04
C PHE A 135 -1.31 -4.12 11.03
N PRO A 136 -2.56 -3.82 11.41
CA PRO A 136 -3.41 -4.75 12.16
C PRO A 136 -3.53 -6.10 11.47
N ARG A 137 -3.38 -7.18 12.25
CA ARG A 137 -3.40 -8.56 11.75
C ARG A 137 -4.07 -9.48 12.78
N MET A 138 -5.15 -10.15 12.39
CA MET A 138 -5.94 -11.02 13.27
C MET A 138 -5.10 -12.11 13.93
N ALA A 139 -4.09 -12.65 13.24
CA ALA A 139 -3.20 -13.68 13.80
C ALA A 139 -2.19 -13.13 14.82
N GLU A 140 -2.03 -11.79 14.94
CA GLU A 140 -1.08 -11.14 15.84
C GLU A 140 -1.72 -10.78 17.20
N SER A 141 -3.00 -10.40 17.20
CA SER A 141 -3.70 -9.99 18.40
C SER A 141 -5.21 -10.22 18.30
N PRO A 142 -5.88 -10.67 19.39
CA PRO A 142 -7.34 -10.78 19.43
C PRO A 142 -8.05 -9.42 19.30
N TYR A 143 -7.33 -8.31 19.50
CA TYR A 143 -7.85 -6.95 19.36
C TYR A 143 -7.70 -6.39 17.96
N ASP A 144 -7.02 -7.08 17.07
CA ASP A 144 -6.98 -6.78 15.63
C ASP A 144 -8.17 -7.50 14.97
N HIS A 145 -9.39 -6.97 15.14
CA HIS A 145 -10.63 -7.63 14.74
C HIS A 145 -10.77 -7.86 13.25
N PHE A 146 -10.01 -7.16 12.45
CA PHE A 146 -9.90 -7.35 11.00
C PHE A 146 -8.50 -7.02 10.51
N GLY A 147 -7.93 -7.88 9.67
CA GLY A 147 -6.64 -7.65 9.02
C GLY A 147 -6.78 -6.61 7.91
N VAL A 148 -5.89 -5.61 7.91
CA VAL A 148 -5.95 -4.49 6.95
C VAL A 148 -4.57 -4.19 6.37
N GLY A 149 -4.51 -3.35 5.37
CA GLY A 149 -3.29 -2.93 4.65
C GLY A 149 -3.66 -2.09 3.43
N HIS A 150 -4.79 -2.42 2.80
CA HIS A 150 -5.39 -1.65 1.72
C HIS A 150 -6.50 -0.75 2.25
N SER A 151 -6.75 0.38 1.58
CA SER A 151 -7.73 1.38 2.00
C SER A 151 -9.18 0.98 1.71
N SER A 152 -10.11 1.67 2.35
CA SER A 152 -11.52 1.80 1.96
C SER A 152 -12.41 0.58 2.25
N THR A 153 -11.86 -0.46 2.92
CA THR A 153 -12.57 -1.71 3.22
C THR A 153 -13.27 -1.70 4.58
N SER A 154 -12.92 -0.76 5.46
CA SER A 154 -13.32 -0.77 6.88
C SER A 154 -14.83 -0.68 7.10
N ILE A 155 -15.53 0.16 6.33
CA ILE A 155 -16.98 0.35 6.46
C ILE A 155 -17.71 -0.95 6.07
N SER A 156 -17.34 -1.55 4.94
CA SER A 156 -17.95 -2.80 4.47
C SER A 156 -17.69 -3.96 5.45
N ALA A 157 -16.45 -4.09 5.95
CA ALA A 157 -16.11 -5.11 6.93
C ALA A 157 -16.90 -4.92 8.25
N ALA A 158 -16.95 -3.70 8.77
CA ALA A 158 -17.68 -3.36 9.98
C ALA A 158 -19.19 -3.53 9.82
N LEU A 159 -19.75 -3.21 8.65
CA LEU A 159 -21.17 -3.45 8.37
C LEU A 159 -21.50 -4.95 8.38
N GLY A 160 -20.63 -5.79 7.81
CA GLY A 160 -20.77 -7.25 7.89
C GLY A 160 -20.73 -7.74 9.34
N MET A 161 -19.82 -7.20 10.18
CA MET A 161 -19.78 -7.54 11.62
C MET A 161 -21.04 -7.07 12.36
N ALA A 162 -21.58 -5.87 12.04
CA ALA A 162 -22.80 -5.36 12.64
C ALA A 162 -24.01 -6.23 12.28
N LEU A 163 -24.10 -6.69 11.06
CA LEU A 163 -25.14 -7.65 10.65
C LEU A 163 -25.00 -8.98 11.39
N ALA A 164 -23.79 -9.53 11.49
CA ALA A 164 -23.53 -10.80 12.21
C ALA A 164 -23.88 -10.67 13.70
N ARG A 165 -23.54 -9.53 14.34
CA ARG A 165 -23.94 -9.20 15.70
C ARG A 165 -25.46 -9.27 15.88
N ASP A 166 -26.20 -8.62 14.98
CA ASP A 166 -27.67 -8.53 15.07
C ASP A 166 -28.32 -9.90 14.84
N LEU A 167 -27.82 -10.70 13.90
CA LEU A 167 -28.28 -12.06 13.65
C LEU A 167 -28.02 -13.00 14.84
N SER A 168 -26.99 -12.70 15.63
CA SER A 168 -26.63 -13.42 16.85
C SER A 168 -27.30 -12.83 18.10
N GLU A 169 -28.19 -11.85 17.97
CA GLU A 169 -28.86 -11.12 19.06
C GLU A 169 -27.89 -10.49 20.09
N LEU A 170 -26.64 -10.23 19.68
CA LEU A 170 -25.63 -9.58 20.50
C LEU A 170 -25.82 -8.05 20.50
N LYS A 171 -25.19 -7.34 21.46
CA LYS A 171 -25.42 -5.91 21.69
C LYS A 171 -24.16 -5.05 21.57
N HIS A 172 -22.98 -5.66 21.38
CA HIS A 172 -21.73 -4.94 21.32
C HIS A 172 -21.69 -3.88 20.19
N HIS A 173 -20.82 -2.89 20.34
CA HIS A 173 -20.61 -1.89 19.31
C HIS A 173 -19.68 -2.41 18.22
N VAL A 174 -19.88 -1.90 16.99
CA VAL A 174 -18.96 -2.09 15.87
C VAL A 174 -18.56 -0.71 15.37
N ILE A 175 -17.26 -0.48 15.32
CA ILE A 175 -16.67 0.81 15.00
C ILE A 175 -15.72 0.64 13.81
N ALA A 176 -15.87 1.46 12.76
CA ALA A 176 -14.93 1.62 11.67
C ALA A 176 -14.24 2.99 11.78
N VAL A 177 -12.91 3.02 11.68
CA VAL A 177 -12.14 4.28 11.62
C VAL A 177 -11.56 4.42 10.22
N ILE A 178 -12.06 5.40 9.47
CA ILE A 178 -11.65 5.64 8.08
C ILE A 178 -11.07 7.04 7.92
N GLY A 179 -10.00 7.16 7.14
CA GLY A 179 -9.41 8.45 6.76
C GLY A 179 -10.19 9.12 5.63
N ASP A 180 -10.12 10.44 5.57
CA ASP A 180 -10.72 11.27 4.52
C ASP A 180 -10.23 10.92 3.12
N GLY A 181 -8.94 10.57 2.95
CA GLY A 181 -8.39 10.06 1.69
C GLY A 181 -9.00 8.72 1.28
N SER A 182 -9.13 7.77 2.20
CA SER A 182 -9.73 6.45 1.96
C SER A 182 -11.23 6.54 1.65
N LEU A 183 -11.90 7.56 2.20
CA LEU A 183 -13.33 7.78 1.97
C LEU A 183 -13.63 8.14 0.51
N THR A 184 -12.66 8.58 -0.28
CA THR A 184 -12.86 8.96 -1.69
C THR A 184 -13.03 7.77 -2.64
N ALA A 185 -12.71 6.55 -2.22
CA ALA A 185 -12.82 5.36 -3.06
C ALA A 185 -14.26 4.84 -3.18
N GLY A 186 -14.58 4.21 -4.32
CA GLY A 186 -15.91 3.68 -4.61
C GLY A 186 -16.42 2.71 -3.56
N GLU A 187 -15.59 1.76 -3.10
CA GLU A 187 -15.97 0.77 -2.08
C GLU A 187 -16.43 1.42 -0.76
N ALA A 188 -15.80 2.53 -0.35
CA ALA A 188 -16.24 3.25 0.84
C ALA A 188 -17.65 3.85 0.66
N PHE A 189 -17.96 4.39 -0.54
CA PHE A 189 -19.29 4.88 -0.88
C PHE A 189 -20.32 3.76 -0.97
N GLU A 190 -19.96 2.61 -1.52
CA GLU A 190 -20.81 1.40 -1.54
C GLU A 190 -21.14 0.96 -0.11
N GLY A 191 -20.12 0.94 0.76
CA GLY A 191 -20.30 0.64 2.19
C GLY A 191 -21.21 1.62 2.90
N LEU A 192 -21.03 2.93 2.71
CA LEU A 192 -21.93 3.97 3.27
C LEU A 192 -23.37 3.82 2.77
N ASN A 193 -23.55 3.64 1.46
CA ASN A 193 -24.85 3.49 0.84
C ASN A 193 -25.62 2.29 1.42
N LEU A 194 -24.96 1.14 1.51
CA LEU A 194 -25.58 -0.06 2.07
C LEU A 194 -25.84 0.08 3.56
N ALA A 195 -24.93 0.66 4.34
CA ALA A 195 -25.09 0.89 5.78
C ALA A 195 -26.32 1.74 6.08
N GLY A 196 -26.51 2.84 5.34
CA GLY A 196 -27.67 3.69 5.49
C GLY A 196 -28.98 3.01 5.04
N HIS A 197 -28.95 2.17 4.00
CA HIS A 197 -30.11 1.40 3.57
C HIS A 197 -30.52 0.35 4.63
N MET A 198 -29.56 -0.36 5.20
CA MET A 198 -29.81 -1.39 6.22
C MET A 198 -30.20 -0.81 7.56
N GLY A 199 -29.83 0.42 7.89
CA GLY A 199 -30.14 1.10 9.14
C GLY A 199 -29.58 0.41 10.39
N ARG A 200 -28.48 -0.38 10.27
CA ARG A 200 -27.89 -1.11 11.41
C ARG A 200 -27.07 -0.17 12.29
N ARG A 201 -26.99 -0.47 13.57
CA ARG A 201 -26.12 0.24 14.52
C ARG A 201 -24.65 0.00 14.13
N LEU A 202 -24.03 1.00 13.59
CA LEU A 202 -22.62 1.04 13.16
C LEU A 202 -22.08 2.44 13.46
N ILE A 203 -20.89 2.53 14.03
CA ILE A 203 -20.21 3.79 14.25
C ILE A 203 -19.08 3.92 13.22
N VAL A 204 -19.16 4.90 12.34
CA VAL A 204 -18.09 5.27 11.42
C VAL A 204 -17.41 6.51 11.95
N VAL A 205 -16.13 6.42 12.30
CA VAL A 205 -15.30 7.55 12.70
C VAL A 205 -14.52 8.03 11.50
N LEU A 206 -14.91 9.18 10.95
CA LEU A 206 -14.18 9.84 9.88
C LEU A 206 -13.02 10.65 10.49
N ASN A 207 -11.80 10.18 10.29
CA ASN A 207 -10.56 10.86 10.66
C ASN A 207 -10.14 11.79 9.54
N ASP A 208 -10.52 13.07 9.64
CA ASP A 208 -10.25 14.10 8.65
C ASP A 208 -8.99 14.90 9.05
N ASN A 209 -7.95 14.77 8.24
CA ASN A 209 -6.72 15.56 8.36
C ASN A 209 -6.34 16.28 7.07
N GLU A 210 -7.26 16.36 6.11
CA GLU A 210 -7.12 17.02 4.81
C GLU A 210 -6.01 16.41 3.93
N MET A 211 -5.54 15.19 4.25
CA MET A 211 -4.43 14.53 3.56
C MET A 211 -4.64 13.02 3.42
N SER A 212 -4.29 12.50 2.23
CA SER A 212 -3.93 11.09 2.02
C SER A 212 -2.42 10.89 2.27
N ILE A 213 -1.67 10.37 1.32
CA ILE A 213 -0.20 10.43 1.34
C ILE A 213 0.24 11.87 1.06
N SER A 214 -0.29 12.48 0.00
CA SER A 214 -0.20 13.91 -0.37
C SER A 214 -1.51 14.64 0.01
N PRO A 215 -1.61 15.97 -0.19
CA PRO A 215 -2.89 16.66 -0.06
C PRO A 215 -3.98 16.00 -0.88
N ASN A 216 -5.17 15.84 -0.29
CA ASN A 216 -6.28 15.18 -0.95
C ASN A 216 -6.70 15.87 -2.24
N VAL A 217 -7.06 15.08 -3.24
CA VAL A 217 -7.59 15.55 -4.52
C VAL A 217 -9.10 15.27 -4.61
N GLY A 218 -9.77 16.02 -5.47
CA GLY A 218 -11.19 15.78 -5.81
C GLY A 218 -12.17 16.69 -5.09
N ALA A 219 -13.40 16.69 -5.61
CA ALA A 219 -14.46 17.59 -5.18
C ALA A 219 -14.93 17.33 -3.74
N LEU A 220 -14.90 16.07 -3.29
CA LEU A 220 -15.31 15.70 -1.94
C LEU A 220 -14.37 16.32 -0.90
N SER A 221 -13.05 16.23 -1.10
CA SER A 221 -12.08 16.84 -0.22
C SER A 221 -12.25 18.36 -0.15
N LEU A 222 -12.47 19.00 -1.31
CA LEU A 222 -12.78 20.43 -1.37
C LEU A 222 -14.11 20.77 -0.67
N PHE A 223 -15.10 19.90 -0.71
CA PHE A 223 -16.36 20.08 0.00
C PHE A 223 -16.17 20.00 1.51
N LEU A 224 -15.47 19.00 2.01
CA LEU A 224 -15.18 18.84 3.44
C LEU A 224 -14.34 20.01 3.99
N SER A 225 -13.31 20.47 3.27
CA SER A 225 -12.43 21.58 3.69
C SER A 225 -13.06 22.97 3.55
N ARG A 226 -13.82 23.26 2.47
CA ARG A 226 -14.45 24.58 2.22
C ARG A 226 -15.56 24.91 3.20
N THR A 227 -16.35 23.93 3.61
CA THR A 227 -17.46 24.14 4.55
C THR A 227 -16.97 24.55 5.94
N LEU A 228 -15.67 24.41 6.21
CA LEU A 228 -15.04 24.71 7.49
C LEU A 228 -14.44 26.14 7.58
N SER A 229 -14.38 26.92 6.48
CA SER A 229 -13.85 28.28 6.54
C SER A 229 -14.87 29.23 7.19
N ARG A 230 -14.84 29.30 8.53
CA ARG A 230 -15.66 30.18 9.35
C ARG A 230 -15.62 31.67 8.93
N ARG A 231 -14.63 32.12 8.17
CA ARG A 231 -14.51 33.51 7.69
C ARG A 231 -15.55 33.82 6.62
N TRP A 232 -15.72 32.96 5.61
CA TRP A 232 -16.69 33.20 4.54
C TRP A 232 -18.13 33.17 5.07
N VAL A 233 -18.48 32.14 5.87
CA VAL A 233 -19.81 32.01 6.49
C VAL A 233 -20.14 33.24 7.40
N ARG A 234 -19.16 33.75 8.19
CA ARG A 234 -19.37 34.96 9.00
C ARG A 234 -19.51 36.22 8.15
N GLN A 235 -18.79 36.33 7.06
CA GLN A 235 -18.80 37.52 6.19
C GLN A 235 -20.10 37.58 5.40
N THR A 236 -20.52 36.48 4.76
CA THR A 236 -21.81 36.39 4.07
C THR A 236 -22.99 36.56 5.01
N ARG A 237 -22.94 36.01 6.22
CA ARG A 237 -23.94 36.25 7.28
C ARG A 237 -24.07 37.72 7.62
N LYS A 238 -22.96 38.41 7.81
CA LYS A 238 -22.94 39.83 8.16
C LYS A 238 -23.54 40.70 7.05
N GLU A 239 -23.23 40.36 5.82
CA GLU A 239 -23.75 41.05 4.63
C GLU A 239 -25.25 40.83 4.43
N VAL A 240 -25.71 39.56 4.52
CA VAL A 240 -27.14 39.22 4.41
C VAL A 240 -27.97 39.82 5.55
N LEU A 241 -27.50 39.75 6.78
CA LEU A 241 -28.20 40.39 7.92
C LEU A 241 -28.21 41.91 7.82
N ASN A 242 -27.16 42.55 7.34
CA ASN A 242 -27.11 43.98 7.10
C ASN A 242 -28.03 44.39 5.96
N PHE A 243 -28.07 43.61 4.87
CA PHE A 243 -29.02 43.83 3.77
C PHE A 243 -30.46 43.68 4.23
N LEU A 244 -30.81 42.64 5.00
CA LEU A 244 -32.16 42.46 5.53
C LEU A 244 -32.55 43.59 6.48
N ARG A 245 -31.63 44.08 7.32
CA ARG A 245 -31.87 45.22 8.24
C ARG A 245 -32.04 46.56 7.51
N SER A 246 -31.53 46.70 6.31
CA SER A 246 -31.64 47.91 5.50
C SER A 246 -33.02 48.11 4.84
N ILE A 247 -33.88 47.09 4.86
CA ILE A 247 -35.23 47.15 4.27
C ILE A 247 -36.17 47.94 5.22
N PRO A 248 -36.70 49.11 4.82
CA PRO A 248 -37.59 49.92 5.67
C PRO A 248 -38.89 49.20 6.03
N ARG A 249 -39.35 49.36 7.29
CA ARG A 249 -40.59 48.82 7.89
C ARG A 249 -40.73 47.32 8.10
N ILE A 250 -39.98 46.46 7.39
CA ILE A 250 -40.12 44.98 7.46
C ILE A 250 -38.81 44.29 7.83
N GLY A 251 -37.67 44.97 7.68
CA GLY A 251 -36.33 44.39 7.77
C GLY A 251 -35.97 43.77 9.13
N GLN A 252 -36.44 44.39 10.25
CA GLN A 252 -36.22 43.79 11.57
C GLN A 252 -36.99 42.48 11.80
N LYS A 253 -38.23 42.36 11.28
CA LYS A 253 -39.02 41.12 11.37
C LYS A 253 -38.45 40.06 10.49
N LEU A 254 -38.01 40.41 9.26
CA LEU A 254 -37.34 39.48 8.34
C LEU A 254 -36.00 38.99 8.87
N ALA A 255 -35.20 39.86 9.53
CA ALA A 255 -33.96 39.45 10.18
C ALA A 255 -34.19 38.49 11.35
N VAL A 256 -35.29 38.67 12.13
CA VAL A 256 -35.69 37.75 13.21
C VAL A 256 -36.19 36.42 12.65
N TYR A 257 -36.97 36.41 11.54
CA TYR A 257 -37.36 35.19 10.87
C TYR A 257 -36.19 34.49 10.20
N ALA A 258 -35.25 35.22 9.58
CA ALA A 258 -34.00 34.68 9.05
C ALA A 258 -33.12 34.08 10.16
N MET A 259 -33.07 34.70 11.36
CA MET A 259 -32.38 34.12 12.52
C MET A 259 -33.08 32.88 13.08
N ARG A 260 -34.40 32.79 13.02
CA ARG A 260 -35.16 31.58 13.39
C ARG A 260 -35.07 30.47 12.30
N GLY A 261 -35.00 30.86 11.02
CA GLY A 261 -34.71 29.96 9.88
C GLY A 261 -33.22 29.58 9.75
N GLU A 262 -32.34 30.23 10.54
CA GLU A 262 -30.89 30.01 10.48
C GLU A 262 -30.50 28.55 10.78
N TRP A 263 -31.25 27.83 11.57
CA TRP A 263 -31.09 26.40 11.79
C TRP A 263 -31.31 25.59 10.50
N SER A 264 -32.33 25.92 9.71
CA SER A 264 -32.60 25.27 8.43
C SER A 264 -31.58 25.65 7.35
N PHE A 265 -31.04 26.86 7.37
CA PHE A 265 -30.04 27.34 6.41
C PHE A 265 -28.61 26.81 6.73
N LYS A 266 -28.30 26.63 8.02
CA LYS A 266 -27.03 26.01 8.43
C LYS A 266 -26.93 24.55 8.03
N SER A 267 -28.06 23.84 8.04
CA SER A 267 -28.12 22.43 7.59
C SER A 267 -27.79 22.31 6.10
N PHE A 268 -28.08 23.29 5.28
CA PHE A 268 -27.91 23.26 3.81
C PHE A 268 -26.46 23.37 3.32
N PHE A 269 -25.48 23.70 4.19
CA PHE A 269 -24.06 23.90 3.82
C PHE A 269 -23.09 23.28 4.83
N THR A 270 -23.48 22.23 5.55
CA THR A 270 -22.60 21.53 6.48
C THR A 270 -22.03 20.25 5.86
N PRO A 271 -20.82 19.80 6.26
CA PRO A 271 -20.27 18.50 5.84
C PRO A 271 -21.22 17.34 6.12
N GLY A 272 -22.12 17.50 7.10
CA GLY A 272 -23.12 16.50 7.49
C GLY A 272 -24.11 16.15 6.40
N MET A 273 -24.48 17.08 5.52
CA MET A 273 -25.53 16.85 4.50
C MET A 273 -25.31 15.61 3.63
N LEU A 274 -24.08 15.38 3.20
CA LEU A 274 -23.74 14.20 2.39
C LEU A 274 -24.06 12.90 3.16
N PHE A 275 -23.64 12.86 4.43
CA PHE A 275 -23.81 11.67 5.27
C PHE A 275 -25.25 11.50 5.73
N GLU A 276 -25.97 12.60 5.98
CA GLU A 276 -27.40 12.59 6.26
C GLU A 276 -28.21 12.10 5.06
N ALA A 277 -27.78 12.42 3.83
CA ALA A 277 -28.38 11.85 2.61
C ALA A 277 -28.19 10.33 2.52
N PHE A 278 -27.10 9.78 3.04
CA PHE A 278 -26.88 8.36 3.27
C PHE A 278 -27.58 7.82 4.53
N ARG A 279 -28.44 8.61 5.19
CA ARG A 279 -29.16 8.25 6.42
C ARG A 279 -28.26 7.96 7.64
N PHE A 280 -27.11 8.57 7.71
CA PHE A 280 -26.25 8.53 8.90
C PHE A 280 -26.66 9.64 9.88
N ASN A 281 -26.65 9.34 11.16
CA ASN A 281 -26.66 10.33 12.22
C ASN A 281 -25.29 11.00 12.29
N TYR A 282 -25.19 12.25 11.81
CA TYR A 282 -23.92 12.97 11.75
C TYR A 282 -23.62 13.68 13.05
N ILE A 283 -22.42 13.46 13.61
CA ILE A 283 -21.89 14.13 14.80
C ILE A 283 -20.56 14.80 14.44
N GLY A 284 -20.40 16.07 14.71
CA GLY A 284 -19.12 16.77 14.51
C GLY A 284 -19.21 18.07 13.71
N PRO A 285 -18.05 18.61 13.24
CA PRO A 285 -16.70 18.08 13.47
C PRO A 285 -16.19 18.29 14.91
N VAL A 286 -15.46 17.32 15.43
CA VAL A 286 -14.87 17.30 16.77
C VAL A 286 -13.36 17.48 16.67
N ASP A 287 -12.73 18.18 17.61
CA ASP A 287 -11.27 18.27 17.70
C ASP A 287 -10.70 16.91 18.14
N GLY A 288 -9.91 16.30 17.27
CA GLY A 288 -9.30 14.98 17.47
C GLY A 288 -8.13 14.96 18.46
N HIS A 289 -7.75 16.12 19.01
CA HIS A 289 -6.71 16.25 20.03
C HIS A 289 -7.25 16.71 21.39
N ASP A 290 -8.56 16.96 21.50
CA ASP A 290 -9.26 17.22 22.77
C ASP A 290 -9.86 15.90 23.30
N LEU A 291 -9.06 15.18 24.12
CA LEU A 291 -9.42 13.86 24.64
C LEU A 291 -10.74 13.82 25.41
N PRO A 292 -11.04 14.76 26.35
CA PRO A 292 -12.35 14.82 27.04
C PRO A 292 -13.52 15.03 26.07
N SER A 293 -13.34 15.87 25.06
CA SER A 293 -14.35 16.12 24.03
C SER A 293 -14.59 14.88 23.17
N LEU A 294 -13.52 14.19 22.73
CA LEU A 294 -13.61 12.95 21.95
C LEU A 294 -14.40 11.88 22.71
N ARG A 295 -14.04 11.60 23.96
CA ARG A 295 -14.71 10.58 24.78
C ARG A 295 -16.21 10.88 24.92
N ARG A 296 -16.58 12.13 25.20
CA ARG A 296 -17.98 12.53 25.29
C ARG A 296 -18.74 12.30 23.98
N HIS A 297 -18.15 12.66 22.83
CA HIS A 297 -18.82 12.47 21.53
C HIS A 297 -18.87 10.99 21.11
N LEU A 298 -17.87 10.19 21.47
CA LEU A 298 -17.91 8.73 21.29
C LEU A 298 -19.02 8.10 22.13
N GLN A 299 -19.20 8.54 23.39
CA GLN A 299 -20.32 8.10 24.23
C GLN A 299 -21.68 8.52 23.64
N MET A 300 -21.77 9.74 23.09
CA MET A 300 -22.99 10.17 22.39
C MET A 300 -23.26 9.30 21.15
N ALA A 301 -22.23 8.96 20.37
CA ALA A 301 -22.36 8.10 19.21
C ALA A 301 -22.78 6.66 19.60
N ALA A 302 -22.25 6.14 20.72
CA ALA A 302 -22.60 4.83 21.27
C ALA A 302 -24.06 4.76 21.76
N ALA A 303 -24.61 5.87 22.26
CA ALA A 303 -25.97 5.98 22.76
C ALA A 303 -27.05 6.07 21.65
N VAL A 304 -26.67 6.26 20.39
CA VAL A 304 -27.63 6.26 19.27
C VAL A 304 -28.08 4.83 18.98
N GLU A 305 -29.37 4.61 19.12
CA GLU A 305 -29.97 3.28 18.89
C GLU A 305 -30.46 3.09 17.47
N ASP A 306 -30.89 4.16 16.82
CA ASP A 306 -31.51 4.13 15.50
C ASP A 306 -30.51 4.48 14.38
N GLY A 307 -30.10 3.46 13.63
CA GLY A 307 -29.30 3.60 12.42
C GLY A 307 -27.79 3.80 12.65
N PRO A 308 -27.04 4.00 11.56
CA PRO A 308 -25.60 4.23 11.63
C PRO A 308 -25.27 5.66 12.04
N VAL A 309 -24.11 5.82 12.70
CA VAL A 309 -23.57 7.11 13.12
C VAL A 309 -22.29 7.41 12.35
N LEU A 310 -22.11 8.63 11.90
CA LEU A 310 -20.84 9.14 11.41
C LEU A 310 -20.33 10.22 12.38
N LEU A 311 -19.24 9.90 13.07
CA LEU A 311 -18.52 10.84 13.92
C LEU A 311 -17.36 11.45 13.11
N HIS A 312 -17.44 12.74 12.81
CA HIS A 312 -16.42 13.48 12.08
C HIS A 312 -15.39 14.06 13.05
N VAL A 313 -14.17 13.57 13.00
CA VAL A 313 -13.04 13.95 13.87
C VAL A 313 -11.96 14.62 13.04
N ARG A 314 -11.54 15.82 13.44
CA ARG A 314 -10.44 16.56 12.80
C ARG A 314 -9.14 16.32 13.54
N THR A 315 -8.13 15.84 12.83
CA THR A 315 -6.81 15.58 13.40
C THR A 315 -5.71 16.30 12.61
N GLN A 316 -4.51 16.30 13.17
CA GLN A 316 -3.32 16.84 12.52
C GLN A 316 -2.28 15.75 12.37
N LYS A 317 -1.90 15.44 11.13
CA LYS A 317 -0.81 14.49 10.86
C LYS A 317 0.49 14.95 11.52
N GLY A 318 1.20 14.01 12.16
CA GLY A 318 2.49 14.30 12.80
C GLY A 318 2.39 15.01 14.15
N LYS A 319 1.19 15.13 14.74
CA LYS A 319 0.91 15.87 15.98
C LYS A 319 1.90 15.55 17.10
N GLY A 320 2.49 16.62 17.68
CA GLY A 320 3.45 16.53 18.78
C GLY A 320 4.90 16.18 18.35
N TYR A 321 5.18 16.17 17.04
CA TYR A 321 6.55 16.07 16.50
C TYR A 321 6.76 17.09 15.40
N ALA A 322 7.42 18.20 15.73
CA ALA A 322 7.52 19.37 14.85
C ALA A 322 8.04 19.08 13.43
N PRO A 323 9.04 18.17 13.20
CA PRO A 323 9.45 17.81 11.85
C PRO A 323 8.32 17.17 11.04
N ALA A 324 7.52 16.29 11.64
CA ALA A 324 6.41 15.61 10.97
C ALA A 324 5.22 16.53 10.74
N GLU A 325 4.95 17.49 11.64
CA GLU A 325 3.92 18.53 11.44
C GLU A 325 4.26 19.45 10.27
N LYS A 326 5.56 19.76 10.07
CA LYS A 326 6.02 20.62 8.96
C LYS A 326 6.01 19.91 7.60
N ASN A 327 6.29 18.62 7.58
CA ASN A 327 6.34 17.84 6.34
C ASN A 327 5.68 16.47 6.52
N PRO A 328 4.36 16.43 6.67
CA PRO A 328 3.63 15.18 6.92
C PRO A 328 3.72 14.17 5.77
N THR A 329 3.98 14.61 4.54
CA THR A 329 4.20 13.73 3.38
C THR A 329 5.48 12.93 3.52
N LEU A 330 6.60 13.57 3.87
CA LEU A 330 7.89 12.88 4.11
C LEU A 330 7.78 11.84 5.22
N TYR A 331 7.05 12.17 6.28
CA TYR A 331 6.86 11.30 7.44
C TYR A 331 5.62 10.40 7.35
N HIS A 332 4.95 10.35 6.20
CA HIS A 332 3.87 9.39 5.99
C HIS A 332 4.41 7.94 6.07
N GLY A 333 5.47 7.64 5.32
CA GLY A 333 6.19 6.37 5.35
C GLY A 333 7.69 6.65 5.35
N VAL A 334 8.26 6.91 6.53
CA VAL A 334 9.64 7.37 6.67
C VAL A 334 10.62 6.19 6.84
N GLY A 335 11.83 6.33 6.29
CA GLY A 335 12.97 5.47 6.58
C GLY A 335 13.61 5.79 7.94
N LEU A 336 14.89 5.44 8.12
CA LEU A 336 15.64 5.76 9.34
C LEU A 336 15.88 7.27 9.42
N PHE A 337 15.75 7.85 10.63
CA PHE A 337 16.00 9.28 10.86
C PHE A 337 16.50 9.53 12.28
N THR A 338 17.12 10.70 12.50
CA THR A 338 17.56 11.15 13.83
C THR A 338 16.38 11.81 14.54
N PRO A 339 15.90 11.28 15.71
CA PRO A 339 14.70 11.78 16.37
C PRO A 339 14.76 13.26 16.74
N GLU A 340 15.93 13.75 17.20
CA GLU A 340 16.12 15.11 17.69
C GLU A 340 16.01 16.16 16.57
N THR A 341 16.44 15.82 15.36
CA THR A 341 16.49 16.75 14.22
C THR A 341 15.45 16.48 13.17
N GLY A 342 14.90 15.24 13.14
CA GLY A 342 14.06 14.75 12.07
C GLY A 342 14.79 14.47 10.76
N GLN A 343 16.12 14.62 10.69
CA GLN A 343 16.86 14.42 9.46
C GLN A 343 16.92 12.93 9.10
N PRO A 344 16.56 12.56 7.84
CA PRO A 344 16.76 11.21 7.36
C PRO A 344 18.23 10.79 7.46
N VAL A 345 18.48 9.55 7.88
CA VAL A 345 19.82 8.96 7.79
C VAL A 345 20.18 8.83 6.31
N PRO A 346 21.29 9.42 5.86
CA PRO A 346 21.68 9.36 4.46
C PRO A 346 21.79 7.92 3.97
N SER A 347 21.16 7.63 2.83
CA SER A 347 21.36 6.33 2.18
C SER A 347 22.81 6.23 1.69
N THR A 348 23.48 5.14 2.01
CA THR A 348 24.80 4.81 1.47
C THR A 348 24.74 4.27 0.04
N ALA A 349 23.55 4.03 -0.49
CA ALA A 349 23.36 3.51 -1.84
C ALA A 349 23.74 4.55 -2.89
N LYS A 350 24.81 4.30 -3.61
CA LYS A 350 25.25 5.12 -4.77
C LYS A 350 24.50 4.79 -6.05
N VAL A 351 23.67 3.75 -6.03
CA VAL A 351 22.95 3.21 -7.18
C VAL A 351 21.54 3.78 -7.20
N PRO A 352 21.04 4.27 -8.34
CA PRO A 352 19.66 4.76 -8.45
C PRO A 352 18.64 3.65 -8.19
N SER A 353 17.49 4.03 -7.65
CA SER A 353 16.36 3.09 -7.51
C SER A 353 15.66 2.88 -8.86
N PHE A 354 14.99 1.73 -9.02
CA PHE A 354 14.15 1.49 -10.19
C PHE A 354 13.11 2.59 -10.39
N THR A 355 12.43 3.01 -9.32
CA THR A 355 11.46 4.12 -9.35
C THR A 355 12.12 5.44 -9.80
N GLY A 356 13.34 5.74 -9.35
CA GLY A 356 14.07 6.93 -9.77
C GLY A 356 14.46 6.91 -11.25
N VAL A 357 14.86 5.74 -11.78
CA VAL A 357 15.15 5.57 -13.21
C VAL A 357 13.87 5.68 -14.03
N PHE A 358 12.77 5.06 -13.57
CA PHE A 358 11.45 5.20 -14.19
C PHE A 358 11.03 6.67 -14.28
N SER A 359 11.09 7.40 -13.15
CA SER A 359 10.74 8.82 -13.06
C SER A 359 11.48 9.68 -14.09
N LYS A 360 12.80 9.56 -14.12
CA LYS A 360 13.64 10.31 -15.05
C LYS A 360 13.34 9.94 -16.51
N THR A 361 13.25 8.66 -16.81
CA THR A 361 13.01 8.19 -18.18
C THR A 361 11.63 8.59 -18.68
N LEU A 362 10.60 8.56 -17.83
CA LEU A 362 9.24 8.99 -18.20
C LEU A 362 9.21 10.46 -18.60
N VAL A 363 9.91 11.34 -17.86
CA VAL A 363 10.05 12.77 -18.20
C VAL A 363 10.79 12.94 -19.54
N GLU A 364 11.92 12.25 -19.73
CA GLU A 364 12.70 12.31 -20.98
C GLU A 364 11.90 11.87 -22.22
N LEU A 365 11.04 10.86 -22.07
CA LEU A 365 10.18 10.37 -23.16
C LEU A 365 9.02 11.33 -23.42
N ALA A 366 8.42 11.90 -22.38
CA ALA A 366 7.34 12.87 -22.50
C ALA A 366 7.78 14.23 -23.07
N GLU A 367 9.06 14.58 -23.01
CA GLU A 367 9.62 15.73 -23.72
C GLU A 367 9.61 15.54 -25.24
N LYS A 368 9.61 14.27 -25.70
CA LYS A 368 9.62 13.90 -27.13
C LYS A 368 8.23 13.56 -27.68
N ASP A 369 7.30 13.20 -26.82
CA ASP A 369 5.92 12.82 -27.20
C ASP A 369 4.91 13.50 -26.26
N GLU A 370 4.21 14.49 -26.79
CA GLU A 370 3.19 15.25 -26.05
C GLU A 370 1.92 14.43 -25.71
N ARG A 371 1.75 13.26 -26.32
CA ARG A 371 0.63 12.36 -26.04
C ARG A 371 0.78 11.63 -24.71
N VAL A 372 2.00 11.59 -24.13
CA VAL A 372 2.27 10.90 -22.86
C VAL A 372 1.64 11.67 -21.72
N ILE A 373 0.72 10.99 -21.01
CA ILE A 373 0.03 11.47 -19.81
C ILE A 373 0.41 10.57 -18.64
N ALA A 374 0.90 11.14 -17.54
CA ALA A 374 1.18 10.37 -16.33
C ALA A 374 -0.02 10.37 -15.38
N ILE A 375 -0.39 9.18 -14.89
CA ILE A 375 -1.50 8.98 -13.96
C ILE A 375 -1.00 8.22 -12.74
N THR A 376 -1.47 8.60 -11.56
CA THR A 376 -1.22 7.85 -10.32
C THR A 376 -2.45 7.87 -9.41
N ALA A 377 -2.51 6.95 -8.44
CA ALA A 377 -3.57 6.87 -7.44
C ALA A 377 -3.01 7.28 -6.06
N ALA A 378 -3.03 8.57 -5.77
CA ALA A 378 -2.59 9.21 -4.51
C ALA A 378 -1.11 9.01 -4.13
N MET A 379 -0.25 8.56 -5.06
CA MET A 379 1.14 8.20 -4.74
C MET A 379 2.18 8.81 -5.70
N PRO A 380 2.17 10.12 -5.96
CA PRO A 380 3.11 10.71 -6.92
C PRO A 380 4.58 10.51 -6.52
N GLU A 381 4.94 10.70 -5.26
CA GLU A 381 6.30 10.50 -4.75
C GLU A 381 6.65 9.00 -4.72
N GLY A 382 5.71 8.16 -4.29
CA GLY A 382 5.92 6.71 -4.19
C GLY A 382 6.16 6.02 -5.52
N THR A 383 5.51 6.48 -6.59
CA THR A 383 5.66 5.96 -7.96
C THR A 383 6.66 6.74 -8.80
N GLY A 384 7.23 7.85 -8.28
CA GLY A 384 8.19 8.70 -8.99
C GLY A 384 7.54 9.58 -10.06
N THR A 385 6.22 9.79 -10.03
CA THR A 385 5.52 10.67 -10.99
C THR A 385 5.49 12.13 -10.57
N ASP A 386 6.02 12.47 -9.38
CA ASP A 386 6.15 13.84 -8.89
C ASP A 386 7.04 14.74 -9.76
N SER A 387 8.13 14.21 -10.29
CA SER A 387 8.99 14.93 -11.24
C SER A 387 8.25 15.25 -12.54
N PHE A 388 7.41 14.31 -13.02
CA PHE A 388 6.56 14.53 -14.18
C PHE A 388 5.52 15.62 -13.90
N ARG A 389 4.87 15.59 -12.73
CA ARG A 389 3.92 16.63 -12.28
C ARG A 389 4.55 18.02 -12.28
N GLN A 390 5.79 18.12 -11.79
CA GLN A 390 6.51 19.40 -11.75
C GLN A 390 6.85 19.92 -13.16
N ARG A 391 7.19 19.02 -14.08
CA ARG A 391 7.60 19.36 -15.45
C ARG A 391 6.43 19.59 -16.41
N PHE A 392 5.36 18.81 -16.25
CA PHE A 392 4.18 18.79 -17.14
C PHE A 392 2.87 18.76 -16.32
N PRO A 393 2.53 19.84 -15.58
CA PRO A 393 1.37 19.83 -14.68
C PRO A 393 0.04 19.55 -15.40
N ASP A 394 -0.13 19.99 -16.66
CA ASP A 394 -1.35 19.79 -17.44
C ASP A 394 -1.47 18.38 -18.04
N ARG A 395 -0.42 17.59 -17.97
CA ARG A 395 -0.36 16.19 -18.43
C ARG A 395 -0.20 15.18 -17.28
N PHE A 396 -0.41 15.64 -16.07
CA PHE A 396 -0.37 14.81 -14.87
C PHE A 396 -1.72 14.75 -14.21
N VAL A 397 -2.15 13.54 -13.81
CA VAL A 397 -3.42 13.32 -13.11
C VAL A 397 -3.18 12.44 -11.89
N ASP A 398 -3.51 12.98 -10.72
CA ASP A 398 -3.68 12.19 -9.50
C ASP A 398 -5.19 11.97 -9.30
N VAL A 399 -5.63 10.72 -9.28
CA VAL A 399 -7.06 10.38 -9.15
C VAL A 399 -7.50 10.17 -7.69
N GLY A 400 -6.58 10.34 -6.72
CA GLY A 400 -6.81 9.93 -5.34
C GLY A 400 -6.71 8.40 -5.19
N ILE A 401 -7.17 7.85 -4.06
CA ILE A 401 -7.11 6.40 -3.82
C ILE A 401 -8.26 5.71 -4.57
N CYS A 402 -8.19 5.69 -5.90
CA CYS A 402 -9.26 5.24 -6.79
C CYS A 402 -8.69 4.44 -7.97
N GLU A 403 -8.15 3.27 -7.72
CA GLU A 403 -7.41 2.47 -8.70
C GLU A 403 -8.29 2.02 -9.87
N GLN A 404 -9.55 1.62 -9.62
CA GLN A 404 -10.52 1.25 -10.66
C GLN A 404 -10.75 2.42 -11.62
N HIS A 405 -11.02 3.62 -11.05
CA HIS A 405 -11.19 4.85 -11.82
C HIS A 405 -9.94 5.19 -12.64
N ALA A 406 -8.75 5.02 -12.06
CA ALA A 406 -7.47 5.28 -12.74
C ALA A 406 -7.34 4.49 -14.05
N VAL A 407 -7.67 3.20 -14.03
CA VAL A 407 -7.58 2.33 -15.22
C VAL A 407 -8.60 2.71 -16.27
N THR A 408 -9.88 2.90 -15.89
CA THR A 408 -10.93 3.33 -16.85
C THR A 408 -10.64 4.73 -17.42
N PHE A 409 -10.14 5.65 -16.58
CA PHE A 409 -9.72 6.99 -17.02
C PHE A 409 -8.56 6.92 -18.04
N ALA A 410 -7.56 6.08 -17.79
CA ALA A 410 -6.47 5.83 -18.72
C ALA A 410 -7.00 5.25 -20.06
N ALA A 411 -7.95 4.31 -20.00
CA ALA A 411 -8.59 3.76 -21.19
C ALA A 411 -9.30 4.85 -22.00
N GLY A 412 -10.03 5.76 -21.32
CA GLY A 412 -10.65 6.92 -21.95
C GLY A 412 -9.66 7.82 -22.69
N LEU A 413 -8.50 8.14 -22.08
CA LEU A 413 -7.44 8.91 -22.73
C LEU A 413 -6.86 8.17 -23.95
N ALA A 414 -6.59 6.88 -23.80
CA ALA A 414 -6.04 6.06 -24.89
C ALA A 414 -6.97 5.99 -26.08
N SER A 415 -8.30 5.92 -25.87
CA SER A 415 -9.32 5.94 -26.93
C SER A 415 -9.32 7.24 -27.75
N GLN A 416 -8.75 8.31 -27.22
CA GLN A 416 -8.61 9.61 -27.90
C GLN A 416 -7.20 9.85 -28.45
N GLY A 417 -6.36 8.80 -28.51
CA GLY A 417 -5.05 8.85 -29.14
C GLY A 417 -3.90 9.27 -28.22
N TYR A 418 -4.15 9.46 -26.90
CA TYR A 418 -3.09 9.69 -25.93
C TYR A 418 -2.37 8.38 -25.56
N ARG A 419 -1.20 8.50 -24.92
CA ARG A 419 -0.37 7.40 -24.43
C ARG A 419 -0.28 7.47 -22.89
N PRO A 420 -1.31 7.02 -22.17
CA PRO A 420 -1.31 7.09 -20.70
C PRO A 420 -0.31 6.10 -20.09
N ALA A 421 0.52 6.61 -19.16
CA ALA A 421 1.39 5.86 -18.27
C ALA A 421 0.77 5.86 -16.88
N LEU A 422 0.07 4.79 -16.52
CA LEU A 422 -0.52 4.61 -15.20
C LEU A 422 0.48 3.96 -14.26
N ALA A 423 1.05 4.77 -13.36
CA ALA A 423 1.99 4.31 -12.34
C ALA A 423 1.27 3.92 -11.05
N ILE A 424 1.35 2.62 -10.72
CA ILE A 424 0.60 2.02 -9.64
C ILE A 424 1.42 0.89 -8.99
N TYR A 425 1.25 0.65 -7.68
CA TYR A 425 1.89 -0.49 -7.04
C TYR A 425 1.24 -1.81 -7.45
N SER A 426 2.05 -2.84 -7.62
CA SER A 426 1.61 -4.16 -8.05
C SER A 426 0.45 -4.69 -7.19
N THR A 427 0.54 -4.60 -5.87
CA THR A 427 -0.52 -5.05 -4.97
C THR A 427 -1.82 -4.24 -5.12
N PHE A 428 -1.74 -2.93 -5.40
CA PHE A 428 -2.92 -2.07 -5.54
C PHE A 428 -3.60 -2.20 -6.90
N LEU A 429 -2.86 -2.59 -7.95
CA LEU A 429 -3.43 -2.87 -9.27
C LEU A 429 -4.46 -4.01 -9.22
N GLN A 430 -4.39 -4.91 -8.24
CA GLN A 430 -5.38 -5.99 -8.04
C GLN A 430 -6.82 -5.47 -7.95
N ARG A 431 -7.03 -4.26 -7.40
CA ARG A 431 -8.37 -3.64 -7.28
C ARG A 431 -9.03 -3.31 -8.61
N SER A 432 -8.24 -3.13 -9.65
CA SER A 432 -8.72 -2.73 -10.98
C SER A 432 -8.59 -3.85 -12.02
N TYR A 433 -8.54 -5.10 -11.56
CA TYR A 433 -8.41 -6.25 -12.46
C TYR A 433 -9.52 -6.30 -13.52
N ASP A 434 -10.78 -6.09 -13.12
CA ASP A 434 -11.92 -6.04 -14.05
C ASP A 434 -11.77 -4.93 -15.09
N GLN A 435 -11.36 -3.72 -14.68
CA GLN A 435 -11.16 -2.58 -15.58
C GLN A 435 -10.00 -2.83 -16.56
N VAL A 436 -8.95 -3.53 -16.11
CA VAL A 436 -7.87 -3.96 -17.03
C VAL A 436 -8.41 -4.90 -18.10
N VAL A 437 -9.23 -5.88 -17.72
CA VAL A 437 -9.84 -6.82 -18.68
C VAL A 437 -10.83 -6.11 -19.59
N HIS A 438 -11.83 -5.46 -19.00
CA HIS A 438 -13.00 -4.95 -19.70
C HIS A 438 -12.73 -3.63 -20.43
N ASP A 439 -12.15 -2.64 -19.74
CA ASP A 439 -12.02 -1.30 -20.30
C ASP A 439 -10.77 -1.14 -21.16
N VAL A 440 -9.73 -1.92 -20.91
CA VAL A 440 -8.44 -1.80 -21.61
C VAL A 440 -8.24 -2.93 -22.61
N CYS A 441 -8.25 -4.19 -22.16
CA CYS A 441 -7.81 -5.32 -23.00
C CYS A 441 -8.84 -5.74 -24.04
N ILE A 442 -10.14 -5.81 -23.72
CA ILE A 442 -11.19 -6.12 -24.70
C ILE A 442 -11.20 -5.11 -25.85
N GLN A 443 -10.91 -3.85 -25.56
CA GLN A 443 -10.87 -2.77 -26.52
C GLN A 443 -9.49 -2.59 -27.18
N ASN A 444 -8.49 -3.37 -26.77
CA ASN A 444 -7.09 -3.30 -27.22
C ASN A 444 -6.50 -1.89 -27.16
N LEU A 445 -6.77 -1.14 -26.09
CA LEU A 445 -6.33 0.25 -25.94
C LEU A 445 -4.87 0.34 -25.50
N PRO A 446 -4.06 1.28 -26.05
CA PRO A 446 -2.64 1.43 -25.74
C PRO A 446 -2.40 2.11 -24.38
N VAL A 447 -2.78 1.45 -23.32
CA VAL A 447 -2.52 1.86 -21.94
C VAL A 447 -1.25 1.19 -21.44
N THR A 448 -0.30 1.98 -20.93
CA THR A 448 0.90 1.48 -20.26
C THR A 448 0.68 1.40 -18.76
N LEU A 449 0.60 0.17 -18.21
CA LEU A 449 0.57 -0.08 -16.78
C LEU A 449 2.00 -0.15 -16.24
N CYS A 450 2.44 0.90 -15.55
CA CYS A 450 3.76 0.98 -14.91
C CYS A 450 3.65 0.38 -13.48
N VAL A 451 3.88 -0.93 -13.38
CA VAL A 451 3.63 -1.73 -12.16
C VAL A 451 4.86 -1.70 -11.27
N ASP A 452 4.90 -0.73 -10.36
CA ASP A 452 5.97 -0.58 -9.37
C ASP A 452 5.77 -1.55 -8.18
N ARG A 453 6.82 -1.85 -7.44
CA ARG A 453 6.82 -2.77 -6.28
C ARG A 453 6.44 -4.20 -6.65
N ALA A 454 6.80 -4.67 -7.84
CA ALA A 454 6.64 -6.06 -8.22
C ALA A 454 7.57 -6.98 -7.40
N GLY A 455 7.06 -8.13 -6.97
CA GLY A 455 7.79 -9.07 -6.11
C GLY A 455 7.74 -8.70 -4.62
N LEU A 456 8.75 -9.09 -3.88
CA LEU A 456 8.85 -8.86 -2.43
C LEU A 456 9.22 -7.41 -2.13
N VAL A 457 8.39 -6.70 -1.36
CA VAL A 457 8.60 -5.28 -1.05
C VAL A 457 9.29 -5.03 0.29
N GLY A 458 9.28 -6.03 1.19
CA GLY A 458 9.98 -5.93 2.46
C GLY A 458 9.07 -5.76 3.67
N GLU A 459 9.28 -4.71 4.43
CA GLU A 459 8.80 -4.51 5.80
C GLU A 459 7.28 -4.32 5.93
N ASP A 460 6.57 -4.02 4.82
CA ASP A 460 5.10 -3.89 4.79
C ASP A 460 4.38 -5.24 4.65
N GLY A 461 5.12 -6.29 4.29
CA GLY A 461 4.67 -7.67 4.35
C GLY A 461 3.62 -8.08 3.33
N ALA A 462 2.84 -9.10 3.69
CA ALA A 462 1.93 -9.83 2.83
C ALA A 462 0.90 -8.97 2.09
N THR A 463 0.44 -7.88 2.70
CA THR A 463 -0.54 -6.96 2.10
C THR A 463 0.06 -6.09 0.99
N HIS A 464 1.41 -5.96 0.95
CA HIS A 464 2.10 -5.05 0.03
C HIS A 464 2.99 -5.76 -0.98
N HIS A 465 3.28 -7.07 -0.83
CA HIS A 465 4.06 -7.82 -1.82
C HIS A 465 3.36 -7.85 -3.18
N GLY A 466 4.09 -7.51 -4.23
CA GLY A 466 3.66 -7.61 -5.62
C GLY A 466 3.83 -9.03 -6.15
N ALA A 467 3.20 -9.99 -5.50
CA ALA A 467 3.41 -11.42 -5.73
C ALA A 467 2.63 -11.97 -6.94
N PHE A 468 1.50 -11.35 -7.28
CA PHE A 468 0.48 -11.97 -8.13
C PHE A 468 0.36 -11.36 -9.54
N ASP A 469 1.03 -10.24 -9.82
CA ASP A 469 0.90 -9.46 -11.04
C ASP A 469 1.16 -10.28 -12.32
N ILE A 470 2.22 -11.12 -12.35
CA ILE A 470 2.47 -12.01 -13.48
C ILE A 470 1.27 -12.95 -13.68
N ALA A 471 0.81 -13.59 -12.62
CA ALA A 471 -0.22 -14.61 -12.68
C ALA A 471 -1.56 -14.07 -13.20
N TYR A 472 -2.01 -12.90 -12.71
CA TYR A 472 -3.30 -12.37 -13.13
C TYR A 472 -3.25 -11.51 -14.42
N LEU A 473 -2.06 -11.05 -14.87
CA LEU A 473 -1.95 -10.29 -16.11
C LEU A 473 -1.68 -11.17 -17.33
N ARG A 474 -0.87 -12.25 -17.16
CA ARG A 474 -0.41 -13.05 -18.32
C ARG A 474 -1.53 -13.75 -19.07
N HIS A 475 -2.63 -14.13 -18.43
CA HIS A 475 -3.71 -14.86 -19.09
C HIS A 475 -4.74 -13.96 -19.79
N ILE A 476 -4.70 -12.63 -19.55
CA ILE A 476 -5.63 -11.71 -20.19
C ILE A 476 -5.28 -11.59 -21.69
N PRO A 477 -6.22 -11.86 -22.63
CA PRO A 477 -5.96 -11.64 -24.05
C PRO A 477 -5.53 -10.20 -24.35
N GLN A 478 -4.74 -9.99 -25.41
CA GLN A 478 -4.17 -8.71 -25.85
C GLN A 478 -3.16 -8.05 -24.89
N MET A 479 -3.13 -8.41 -23.60
CA MET A 479 -2.16 -7.86 -22.65
C MET A 479 -0.74 -8.30 -23.02
N SER A 480 0.18 -7.34 -23.15
CA SER A 480 1.61 -7.55 -23.21
C SER A 480 2.25 -7.32 -21.83
N LEU A 481 3.31 -8.08 -21.49
CA LEU A 481 3.92 -8.01 -20.15
C LEU A 481 5.45 -8.07 -20.25
N LEU A 482 6.11 -7.05 -19.68
CA LEU A 482 7.56 -6.88 -19.64
C LEU A 482 8.08 -6.89 -18.21
N ALA A 483 9.30 -7.45 -18.03
CA ALA A 483 10.02 -7.47 -16.76
C ALA A 483 11.50 -7.10 -16.97
N PRO A 484 11.92 -5.85 -16.74
CA PRO A 484 13.31 -5.44 -16.91
C PRO A 484 14.21 -6.07 -15.84
N ARG A 485 15.39 -6.55 -16.25
CA ARG A 485 16.38 -7.14 -15.35
C ARG A 485 17.16 -6.10 -14.53
N ASN A 486 17.31 -4.90 -15.05
CA ASN A 486 18.09 -3.81 -14.46
C ASN A 486 17.58 -2.44 -14.91
N GLU A 487 18.27 -1.40 -14.48
CA GLU A 487 17.94 0.00 -14.72
C GLU A 487 17.95 0.38 -16.20
N ASP A 488 18.93 -0.10 -16.96
CA ASP A 488 19.02 0.23 -18.39
C ASP A 488 17.92 -0.49 -19.20
N MET A 489 17.66 -1.75 -18.89
CA MET A 489 16.56 -2.50 -19.50
C MET A 489 15.19 -1.85 -19.16
N LEU A 490 15.03 -1.26 -17.97
CA LEU A 490 13.81 -0.52 -17.61
C LEU A 490 13.54 0.65 -18.57
N ARG A 491 14.57 1.37 -19.00
CA ARG A 491 14.45 2.48 -19.97
C ARG A 491 13.96 1.97 -21.32
N HIS A 492 14.52 0.86 -21.80
CA HIS A 492 14.08 0.20 -23.04
C HIS A 492 12.65 -0.30 -22.97
N CYS A 493 12.29 -0.97 -21.86
CA CYS A 493 10.95 -1.47 -21.63
C CYS A 493 9.91 -0.33 -21.57
N LEU A 494 10.21 0.79 -20.90
CA LEU A 494 9.30 1.93 -20.82
C LEU A 494 9.06 2.58 -22.19
N LEU A 495 10.12 2.82 -22.96
CA LEU A 495 9.98 3.32 -24.34
C LEU A 495 9.13 2.35 -25.18
N THR A 496 9.40 1.06 -25.07
CA THR A 496 8.67 0.03 -25.82
C THR A 496 7.19 0.00 -25.43
N SER A 497 6.88 0.03 -24.14
CA SER A 497 5.51 0.01 -23.62
C SER A 497 4.70 1.23 -24.07
N LEU A 498 5.29 2.43 -24.06
CA LEU A 498 4.63 3.66 -24.50
C LEU A 498 4.39 3.71 -26.02
N ASN A 499 5.16 2.95 -26.81
CA ASN A 499 5.01 2.85 -28.26
C ASN A 499 4.24 1.57 -28.69
N HIS A 500 3.81 0.76 -27.76
CA HIS A 500 3.05 -0.45 -28.06
C HIS A 500 1.61 -0.11 -28.49
N ASP A 501 1.11 -0.78 -29.55
CA ASP A 501 -0.24 -0.49 -30.11
C ASP A 501 -1.38 -1.27 -29.42
N GLY A 502 -1.18 -1.69 -28.19
CA GLY A 502 -2.15 -2.35 -27.34
C GLY A 502 -1.79 -2.21 -25.86
N PRO A 503 -2.53 -2.86 -24.97
CA PRO A 503 -2.24 -2.81 -23.53
C PRO A 503 -0.88 -3.44 -23.21
N CYS A 504 -0.10 -2.74 -22.40
CA CYS A 504 1.23 -3.21 -22.00
C CYS A 504 1.49 -2.94 -20.53
N ALA A 505 1.85 -3.98 -19.79
CA ALA A 505 2.27 -3.87 -18.41
C ALA A 505 3.81 -4.00 -18.29
N LEU A 506 4.41 -3.08 -17.58
CA LEU A 506 5.83 -3.03 -17.27
C LEU A 506 6.00 -3.19 -15.76
N ARG A 507 6.48 -4.37 -15.30
CA ARG A 507 6.66 -4.65 -13.88
C ARG A 507 8.12 -4.48 -13.43
N TYR A 508 8.36 -3.74 -12.35
CA TYR A 508 9.70 -3.53 -11.79
C TYR A 508 9.68 -3.49 -10.26
N PRO A 509 10.81 -3.87 -9.60
CA PRO A 509 10.85 -4.05 -8.16
C PRO A 509 11.04 -2.74 -7.40
N ARG A 510 10.72 -2.75 -6.10
CA ARG A 510 11.14 -1.73 -5.13
C ARG A 510 12.65 -1.80 -4.88
N GLY A 511 13.29 -0.63 -4.68
CA GLY A 511 14.65 -0.52 -4.17
C GLY A 511 15.69 -0.12 -5.21
N ALA A 512 16.95 -0.22 -4.80
CA ALA A 512 18.09 0.11 -5.64
C ALA A 512 18.23 -0.88 -6.80
N GLY A 513 18.72 -0.39 -7.93
CA GLY A 513 19.13 -1.22 -9.05
C GLY A 513 20.46 -1.96 -8.80
N PHE A 514 21.10 -2.36 -9.88
CA PHE A 514 22.37 -3.09 -9.85
C PHE A 514 23.61 -2.22 -10.13
N GLY A 515 23.39 -0.91 -10.43
CA GLY A 515 24.47 0.01 -10.80
C GLY A 515 24.98 -0.18 -12.22
N VAL A 516 24.14 -0.71 -13.09
CA VAL A 516 24.51 -0.92 -14.50
C VAL A 516 24.55 0.43 -15.22
N PRO A 517 25.62 0.73 -15.97
CA PRO A 517 25.68 1.93 -16.77
C PRO A 517 24.64 1.93 -17.89
N PHE A 518 24.14 3.11 -18.25
CA PHE A 518 23.21 3.23 -19.36
C PHE A 518 23.93 3.13 -20.71
N GLU A 519 23.48 2.21 -21.55
CA GLU A 519 24.04 2.01 -22.90
C GLU A 519 23.29 2.88 -23.92
N GLY A 520 23.69 4.14 -24.03
CA GLY A 520 23.14 5.08 -25.02
C GLY A 520 21.68 5.50 -24.74
N LEU A 521 20.94 5.79 -25.82
CA LEU A 521 19.52 6.14 -25.76
C LEU A 521 18.65 4.88 -25.63
N PRO A 522 17.46 4.97 -24.99
CA PRO A 522 16.51 3.87 -24.98
C PRO A 522 16.17 3.42 -26.42
N ARG A 523 16.06 2.11 -26.62
CA ARG A 523 15.69 1.48 -27.90
C ARG A 523 14.41 0.66 -27.77
N LEU A 524 13.69 0.51 -28.86
CA LEU A 524 12.53 -0.40 -28.93
C LEU A 524 12.98 -1.85 -28.85
N LEU A 525 12.25 -2.64 -28.09
CA LEU A 525 12.46 -4.07 -27.96
C LEU A 525 11.53 -4.82 -28.92
N THR A 526 12.04 -5.87 -29.55
CA THR A 526 11.24 -6.73 -30.41
C THR A 526 10.29 -7.59 -29.55
N PRO A 527 8.96 -7.56 -29.77
CA PRO A 527 8.03 -8.39 -29.03
C PRO A 527 8.37 -9.89 -29.10
N GLY A 528 8.25 -10.58 -27.97
CA GLY A 528 8.52 -12.01 -27.90
C GLY A 528 10.00 -12.39 -28.13
N ARG A 529 10.94 -11.47 -27.88
CA ARG A 529 12.37 -11.76 -27.98
C ARG A 529 13.07 -11.51 -26.65
N GLY A 530 13.66 -12.54 -26.09
CA GLY A 530 14.52 -12.50 -24.92
C GLY A 530 15.99 -12.27 -25.26
N GLU A 531 16.83 -12.19 -24.23
CA GLU A 531 18.28 -12.01 -24.37
C GLU A 531 19.05 -13.19 -23.74
N LEU A 532 19.99 -13.73 -24.49
CA LEU A 532 20.96 -14.71 -23.98
C LEU A 532 22.05 -13.93 -23.23
N LEU A 533 22.07 -14.06 -21.90
CA LEU A 533 23.04 -13.35 -21.07
C LEU A 533 24.37 -14.11 -20.96
N GLN A 534 24.30 -15.45 -20.98
CA GLN A 534 25.45 -16.34 -20.93
C GLN A 534 25.11 -17.62 -21.67
N ASP A 535 25.94 -18.00 -22.64
CA ASP A 535 25.85 -19.33 -23.24
C ASP A 535 26.49 -20.38 -22.33
N GLY A 536 26.07 -21.63 -22.45
CA GLY A 536 26.53 -22.69 -21.58
C GLY A 536 26.02 -24.07 -21.99
N GLU A 537 26.24 -25.05 -21.13
CA GLU A 537 25.89 -26.46 -21.39
C GLU A 537 25.25 -27.12 -20.15
N ASN A 538 24.69 -28.30 -20.34
CA ASN A 538 24.10 -29.17 -19.32
C ASN A 538 22.88 -28.64 -18.57
N ILE A 539 22.83 -27.37 -18.23
CA ILE A 539 21.73 -26.74 -17.50
C ILE A 539 21.38 -25.39 -18.13
N ALA A 540 20.11 -25.14 -18.37
CA ALA A 540 19.60 -23.81 -18.74
C ALA A 540 18.89 -23.13 -17.55
N ILE A 541 19.25 -21.88 -17.28
CA ILE A 541 18.61 -21.02 -16.27
C ILE A 541 17.81 -19.96 -17.00
N ILE A 542 16.50 -19.92 -16.75
CA ILE A 542 15.60 -18.90 -17.29
C ILE A 542 15.20 -18.01 -16.13
N ALA A 543 15.74 -16.78 -16.10
CA ALA A 543 15.60 -15.88 -14.96
C ALA A 543 14.84 -14.60 -15.32
N VAL A 544 13.75 -14.32 -14.60
CA VAL A 544 12.81 -13.24 -14.88
C VAL A 544 13.22 -11.96 -14.18
N GLY A 545 13.35 -10.87 -14.96
CA GLY A 545 13.52 -9.53 -14.45
C GLY A 545 14.72 -9.40 -13.51
N ASN A 546 14.54 -8.74 -12.36
CA ASN A 546 15.60 -8.51 -11.38
C ASN A 546 16.27 -9.78 -10.82
N ARG A 547 15.79 -10.97 -11.17
CA ARG A 547 16.46 -12.25 -10.80
C ARG A 547 17.54 -12.67 -11.79
N ALA A 548 17.64 -12.02 -12.94
CA ALA A 548 18.64 -12.34 -13.96
C ALA A 548 20.09 -12.11 -13.47
N HIS A 549 20.37 -10.99 -12.78
CA HIS A 549 21.70 -10.74 -12.20
C HIS A 549 22.10 -11.75 -11.12
N PRO A 550 21.27 -12.01 -10.07
CA PRO A 550 21.55 -13.09 -9.13
C PRO A 550 21.71 -14.48 -9.78
N ALA A 551 21.02 -14.76 -10.88
CA ALA A 551 21.16 -16.00 -11.62
C ALA A 551 22.50 -16.10 -12.35
N LEU A 552 23.00 -15.01 -12.94
CA LEU A 552 24.35 -14.94 -13.54
C LEU A 552 25.44 -15.19 -12.50
N GLU A 553 25.34 -14.51 -11.35
CA GLU A 553 26.28 -14.72 -10.24
C GLU A 553 26.24 -16.15 -9.71
N ALA A 554 25.05 -16.75 -9.59
CA ALA A 554 24.85 -18.12 -9.16
C ALA A 554 25.43 -19.12 -10.17
N ALA A 555 25.26 -18.86 -11.45
CA ALA A 555 25.85 -19.68 -12.53
C ALA A 555 27.38 -19.66 -12.45
N ALA A 556 28.01 -18.51 -12.23
CA ALA A 556 29.45 -18.38 -12.05
C ALA A 556 29.97 -19.11 -10.78
N GLN A 557 29.20 -19.06 -9.66
CA GLN A 557 29.53 -19.82 -8.45
C GLN A 557 29.42 -21.35 -8.71
N ALA A 558 28.36 -21.79 -9.38
CA ALA A 558 28.13 -23.20 -9.69
C ALA A 558 29.17 -23.76 -10.69
N GLU A 559 29.63 -22.95 -11.65
CA GLU A 559 30.67 -23.33 -12.61
C GLU A 559 31.96 -23.84 -11.90
N GLN A 560 32.35 -23.18 -10.81
CA GLN A 560 33.51 -23.56 -10.01
C GLN A 560 33.37 -24.96 -9.38
N THR A 561 32.14 -25.36 -9.05
CA THR A 561 31.84 -26.64 -8.43
C THR A 561 31.60 -27.75 -9.48
N LEU A 562 30.94 -27.38 -10.59
CA LEU A 562 30.44 -28.33 -11.58
C LEU A 562 31.43 -28.58 -12.73
N GLY A 563 32.39 -27.68 -12.97
CA GLY A 563 33.34 -27.75 -14.06
C GLY A 563 32.75 -27.46 -15.45
N PHE A 564 31.51 -26.99 -15.52
CA PHE A 564 30.88 -26.51 -16.74
C PHE A 564 30.07 -25.25 -16.48
N ARG A 565 29.84 -24.45 -17.52
CA ARG A 565 29.07 -23.18 -17.45
C ARG A 565 27.60 -23.40 -17.79
N PRO A 566 26.66 -23.12 -16.90
CA PRO A 566 25.23 -23.11 -17.23
C PRO A 566 24.86 -22.00 -18.21
N LEU A 567 23.85 -22.24 -19.08
CA LEU A 567 23.23 -21.17 -19.86
C LEU A 567 22.37 -20.29 -18.97
N VAL A 568 22.40 -18.95 -19.20
CA VAL A 568 21.49 -17.99 -18.53
C VAL A 568 20.75 -17.15 -19.57
N PHE A 569 19.43 -17.22 -19.53
CA PHE A 569 18.52 -16.55 -20.45
C PHE A 569 17.55 -15.62 -19.70
N ASP A 570 17.44 -14.38 -20.17
CA ASP A 570 16.44 -13.39 -19.71
C ASP A 570 15.31 -13.32 -20.74
N PRO A 571 14.09 -13.70 -20.40
CA PRO A 571 12.96 -13.62 -21.33
C PRO A 571 12.57 -12.18 -21.70
N VAL A 572 12.80 -11.20 -20.84
CA VAL A 572 12.38 -9.80 -20.95
C VAL A 572 10.86 -9.66 -21.12
N TRP A 573 10.31 -10.31 -22.17
CA TRP A 573 8.89 -10.43 -22.42
C TRP A 573 8.33 -11.66 -21.70
N LEU A 574 7.39 -11.43 -20.80
CA LEU A 574 6.65 -12.51 -20.16
C LEU A 574 5.40 -12.88 -20.98
N LYS A 575 4.93 -11.91 -21.79
CA LYS A 575 3.91 -12.09 -22.81
C LYS A 575 4.08 -11.00 -23.89
N PRO A 576 4.15 -11.36 -25.20
CA PRO A 576 4.23 -12.72 -25.71
C PRO A 576 5.51 -13.42 -25.25
N LEU A 577 5.45 -14.75 -25.11
CA LEU A 577 6.64 -15.55 -24.79
C LEU A 577 7.68 -15.48 -25.92
N PRO A 578 8.99 -15.55 -25.63
CA PRO A 578 10.07 -15.72 -26.62
C PRO A 578 10.10 -17.19 -27.12
N GLU A 579 9.04 -17.62 -27.81
CA GLU A 579 8.73 -19.03 -28.14
C GLU A 579 9.87 -19.75 -28.85
N GLU A 580 10.49 -19.10 -29.87
CA GLU A 580 11.59 -19.72 -30.64
C GLU A 580 12.79 -20.04 -29.75
N GLN A 581 13.16 -19.09 -28.88
CA GLN A 581 14.30 -19.22 -27.98
C GLN A 581 14.01 -20.25 -26.88
N LEU A 582 12.81 -20.20 -26.28
CA LEU A 582 12.37 -21.18 -25.29
C LEU A 582 12.30 -22.59 -25.88
N ALA A 583 11.79 -22.77 -27.12
CA ALA A 583 11.79 -24.06 -27.80
C ALA A 583 13.20 -24.55 -28.10
N SER A 584 14.13 -23.67 -28.48
CA SER A 584 15.55 -24.00 -28.64
C SER A 584 16.18 -24.53 -27.34
N ILE A 585 15.89 -23.81 -26.21
CA ILE A 585 16.35 -24.22 -24.87
C ILE A 585 15.80 -25.62 -24.53
N ALA A 586 14.49 -25.86 -24.72
CA ALA A 586 13.86 -27.14 -24.41
C ALA A 586 14.42 -28.31 -25.25
N ARG A 587 14.87 -28.05 -26.50
CA ARG A 587 15.49 -29.07 -27.35
C ARG A 587 16.96 -29.37 -26.98
N ARG A 588 17.66 -28.35 -26.44
CA ARG A 588 19.11 -28.44 -26.15
C ARG A 588 19.40 -28.92 -24.73
N PHE A 589 18.51 -28.68 -23.78
CA PHE A 589 18.77 -28.91 -22.37
C PHE A 589 17.79 -29.92 -21.74
N ASP A 590 18.33 -30.92 -21.05
CA ASP A 590 17.54 -31.86 -20.24
C ASP A 590 17.32 -31.40 -18.80
N ARG A 591 17.98 -30.31 -18.41
CA ARG A 591 17.85 -29.69 -17.08
C ARG A 591 17.56 -28.20 -17.20
N ILE A 592 16.43 -27.76 -16.67
CA ILE A 592 15.98 -26.38 -16.78
C ILE A 592 15.62 -25.85 -15.40
N LEU A 593 16.22 -24.71 -15.02
CA LEU A 593 15.91 -23.99 -13.80
C LEU A 593 15.19 -22.68 -14.14
N PHE A 594 13.98 -22.47 -13.60
CA PHE A 594 13.28 -21.20 -13.66
C PHE A 594 13.49 -20.41 -12.37
N VAL A 595 13.70 -19.10 -12.49
CA VAL A 595 13.84 -18.18 -11.36
C VAL A 595 12.99 -16.95 -11.58
N GLU A 596 11.94 -16.77 -10.78
CA GLU A 596 11.02 -15.62 -10.86
C GLU A 596 10.67 -15.07 -9.47
N GLU A 597 10.56 -13.74 -9.33
CA GLU A 597 10.06 -13.09 -8.11
C GLU A 597 8.57 -12.80 -8.26
N GLY A 598 7.78 -13.86 -8.29
CA GLY A 598 6.33 -13.94 -8.42
C GLY A 598 5.87 -15.32 -7.95
N VAL A 599 4.57 -15.49 -7.74
CA VAL A 599 4.02 -16.82 -7.34
C VAL A 599 4.27 -17.85 -8.44
N LEU A 600 4.64 -19.06 -8.04
CA LEU A 600 4.87 -20.16 -8.97
C LEU A 600 3.57 -20.63 -9.66
N ALA A 601 2.47 -20.63 -8.91
CA ALA A 601 1.15 -20.97 -9.45
C ALA A 601 0.68 -19.88 -10.43
N GLY A 602 0.53 -20.25 -11.70
CA GLY A 602 0.15 -19.30 -12.75
C GLY A 602 1.22 -18.27 -13.14
N GLY A 603 2.44 -18.34 -12.59
CA GLY A 603 3.56 -17.45 -12.90
C GLY A 603 4.15 -17.66 -14.29
N PHE A 604 5.31 -17.05 -14.56
CA PHE A 604 6.01 -17.16 -15.85
C PHE A 604 6.45 -18.60 -16.16
N SER A 605 7.02 -19.28 -15.18
CA SER A 605 7.42 -20.68 -15.35
C SER A 605 6.25 -21.60 -15.69
N SER A 606 5.04 -21.32 -15.14
CA SER A 606 3.81 -22.03 -15.54
C SER A 606 3.47 -21.79 -17.00
N ALA A 607 3.55 -20.53 -17.49
CA ALA A 607 3.31 -20.21 -18.90
C ALA A 607 4.27 -20.97 -19.84
N VAL A 608 5.55 -21.06 -19.48
CA VAL A 608 6.52 -21.79 -20.30
C VAL A 608 6.26 -23.30 -20.27
N LEU A 609 5.83 -23.85 -19.14
CA LEU A 609 5.46 -25.27 -19.06
C LEU A 609 4.21 -25.60 -19.90
N GLU A 610 3.19 -24.74 -19.88
CA GLU A 610 2.02 -24.80 -20.77
C GLU A 610 2.46 -24.79 -22.23
N PHE A 611 3.29 -23.81 -22.62
CA PHE A 611 3.86 -23.73 -23.97
C PHE A 611 4.63 -24.98 -24.36
N TYR A 612 5.47 -25.52 -23.48
CA TYR A 612 6.22 -26.74 -23.75
C TYR A 612 5.32 -27.98 -23.93
N ALA A 613 4.24 -28.07 -23.12
CA ALA A 613 3.27 -29.14 -23.25
C ALA A 613 2.52 -29.05 -24.59
N ASP A 614 1.99 -27.86 -24.95
CA ASP A 614 1.23 -27.63 -26.18
C ASP A 614 2.04 -27.88 -27.45
N LYS A 615 3.35 -27.59 -27.41
CA LYS A 615 4.27 -27.81 -28.54
C LYS A 615 4.96 -29.19 -28.54
N GLY A 616 4.63 -30.07 -27.59
CA GLY A 616 5.26 -31.40 -27.48
C GLY A 616 6.77 -31.34 -27.17
N LEU A 617 7.20 -30.32 -26.44
CA LEU A 617 8.59 -30.08 -26.08
C LEU A 617 8.97 -30.69 -24.72
N LEU A 618 8.01 -31.20 -23.96
CA LEU A 618 8.28 -31.96 -22.72
C LEU A 618 8.75 -33.36 -23.08
N ARG A 619 10.05 -33.62 -22.88
CA ARG A 619 10.73 -34.90 -23.25
C ARG A 619 11.33 -35.62 -22.05
N GLY A 620 10.78 -35.34 -20.82
CA GLY A 620 11.32 -35.87 -19.59
C GLY A 620 12.45 -35.01 -18.98
N GLN A 621 12.53 -33.74 -19.39
CA GLN A 621 13.47 -32.79 -18.77
C GLN A 621 13.22 -32.68 -17.26
N ARG A 622 14.31 -32.52 -16.53
CA ARG A 622 14.29 -32.21 -15.11
C ARG A 622 14.11 -30.71 -14.97
N ILE A 623 12.95 -30.30 -14.46
CA ILE A 623 12.57 -28.90 -14.33
C ILE A 623 12.47 -28.55 -12.86
N LYS A 624 13.23 -27.54 -12.44
CA LYS A 624 13.13 -26.95 -11.11
C LYS A 624 12.66 -25.49 -11.23
N ARG A 625 11.81 -25.07 -10.31
CA ARG A 625 11.22 -23.73 -10.31
C ARG A 625 11.50 -23.09 -8.97
N LEU A 626 12.09 -21.90 -8.99
CA LEU A 626 12.28 -21.03 -7.82
C LEU A 626 11.40 -19.79 -7.98
N GLY A 627 10.56 -19.53 -6.99
CA GLY A 627 9.63 -18.41 -6.96
C GLY A 627 8.91 -18.35 -5.62
N LEU A 628 7.88 -17.53 -5.53
CA LEU A 628 7.11 -17.42 -4.30
C LEU A 628 6.21 -18.65 -4.12
N PRO A 629 6.18 -19.23 -2.91
CA PRO A 629 5.39 -20.42 -2.61
C PRO A 629 3.88 -20.12 -2.59
N ASP A 630 3.06 -21.18 -2.48
CA ASP A 630 1.62 -21.09 -2.25
C ASP A 630 1.32 -20.78 -0.76
N SER A 631 1.87 -19.66 -0.29
CA SER A 631 1.65 -19.12 1.05
C SER A 631 1.98 -17.63 1.07
N PHE A 632 1.33 -16.88 1.96
CA PHE A 632 1.65 -15.47 2.14
C PHE A 632 3.00 -15.31 2.85
N VAL A 633 3.92 -14.59 2.20
CA VAL A 633 5.23 -14.26 2.79
C VAL A 633 5.04 -13.12 3.79
N GLU A 634 5.59 -13.28 4.99
CA GLU A 634 5.50 -12.27 6.04
C GLU A 634 6.35 -11.02 5.75
N HIS A 635 6.38 -10.08 6.71
CA HIS A 635 7.18 -8.86 6.63
C HIS A 635 8.63 -9.07 7.09
N GLY A 636 9.54 -8.22 6.63
CA GLY A 636 10.96 -8.22 6.96
C GLY A 636 11.80 -7.57 5.85
N SER A 637 13.13 -7.56 6.00
CA SER A 637 13.97 -7.00 4.93
C SER A 637 13.87 -7.84 3.64
N GLN A 638 13.85 -7.18 2.47
CA GLN A 638 13.82 -7.90 1.18
C GLN A 638 14.90 -8.98 1.07
N LEU A 639 16.07 -8.72 1.62
CA LEU A 639 17.18 -9.67 1.62
C LEU A 639 16.82 -10.94 2.37
N ARG A 640 16.25 -10.80 3.58
CA ARG A 640 15.82 -11.93 4.40
C ARG A 640 14.67 -12.69 3.75
N LEU A 641 13.70 -11.99 3.22
CA LEU A 641 12.56 -12.64 2.56
C LEU A 641 12.97 -13.40 1.31
N ARG A 642 13.87 -12.85 0.48
CA ARG A 642 14.43 -13.60 -0.68
C ARG A 642 15.25 -14.81 -0.25
N GLU A 643 15.90 -14.76 0.89
CA GLU A 643 16.58 -15.94 1.46
C GLU A 643 15.58 -17.01 1.88
N LEU A 644 14.52 -16.61 2.57
CA LEU A 644 13.45 -17.51 3.03
C LEU A 644 12.81 -18.28 1.87
N VAL A 645 12.51 -17.60 0.76
CA VAL A 645 11.87 -18.21 -0.42
C VAL A 645 12.86 -18.77 -1.45
N GLY A 646 14.15 -18.81 -1.12
CA GLY A 646 15.16 -19.45 -1.99
C GLY A 646 15.58 -18.63 -3.22
N LEU A 647 15.43 -17.31 -3.23
CA LEU A 647 15.70 -16.44 -4.39
C LEU A 647 17.00 -15.63 -4.29
N ARG A 648 17.87 -15.87 -3.28
CA ARG A 648 19.21 -15.28 -3.25
C ARG A 648 20.19 -16.04 -4.12
N THR A 649 21.27 -15.39 -4.54
CA THR A 649 22.36 -15.98 -5.35
C THR A 649 22.83 -17.33 -4.81
N LYS A 650 23.09 -17.44 -3.50
CA LYS A 650 23.51 -18.71 -2.87
C LYS A 650 22.46 -19.84 -2.98
N ASN A 651 21.18 -19.49 -2.89
CA ASN A 651 20.09 -20.47 -3.00
C ASN A 651 19.92 -20.94 -4.46
N ILE A 652 20.04 -20.01 -5.42
CA ILE A 652 20.01 -20.33 -6.85
C ILE A 652 21.21 -21.23 -7.20
N ALA A 653 22.43 -20.91 -6.71
CA ALA A 653 23.62 -21.72 -6.92
C ALA A 653 23.44 -23.14 -6.36
N ALA A 654 22.90 -23.28 -5.15
CA ALA A 654 22.59 -24.60 -4.57
C ALA A 654 21.58 -25.36 -5.42
N ALA A 655 20.55 -24.70 -5.95
CA ALA A 655 19.55 -25.32 -6.82
C ALA A 655 20.15 -25.79 -8.16
N ILE A 656 21.13 -25.06 -8.72
CA ILE A 656 21.88 -25.46 -9.92
C ILE A 656 22.67 -26.74 -9.63
N VAL A 657 23.42 -26.78 -8.53
CA VAL A 657 24.23 -27.95 -8.13
C VAL A 657 23.35 -29.18 -7.86
N GLU A 658 22.25 -29.00 -7.15
CA GLU A 658 21.27 -30.08 -6.90
C GLU A 658 20.70 -30.64 -8.21
N LEU A 659 20.29 -29.76 -9.14
CA LEU A 659 19.74 -30.16 -10.43
C LEU A 659 20.79 -30.88 -11.29
N ALA A 660 22.08 -30.53 -11.18
CA ALA A 660 23.20 -31.23 -11.84
C ALA A 660 23.44 -32.63 -11.27
N GLY A 661 23.35 -32.77 -9.94
CA GLY A 661 23.64 -34.02 -9.24
C GLY A 661 22.52 -35.07 -9.28
N GLN A 662 21.30 -34.69 -9.67
CA GLN A 662 20.19 -35.63 -9.84
C GLN A 662 20.45 -36.57 -11.06
N LYS A 663 20.60 -37.89 -10.82
CA LYS A 663 20.74 -38.90 -11.87
C LYS A 663 19.42 -39.22 -12.56
#